data_a1236d2d9a0917db33b61e0e18d254b0
#
_entry.id   a1236d2d9a0917db33b61e0e18d254b0
#
_cell.length_a   1.000
_cell.length_b   1.000
_cell.length_c   1.000
_cell.angle_alpha   90.00
_cell.angle_beta   90.00
_cell.angle_gamma   90.00
#
_symmetry.space_group_name_H-M   'P 1'
#
loop_
_entity.id
_entity.type
_entity.pdbx_description
1 polymer ?
#
loop_
_entity_poly.entity_id
_entity_poly.type
_entity_poly.pdbx_seq_one_letter_code
_entity_poly.pdbx_strand_id
1 'polypeptide(L)'
;LSWKWPNQPALGTKTQEGLPHLLVSGFWLLLSFVCRIWESPLLQAAKENDLQAIKKLLADGSCDVYQRGAVGETALHVAALYDNMEVAQALLEAAPDLVNERMTSELYDGQTALHIAAVNQNVNLVKILLKKGANASAPRATGLFFRCSSHNLIYFGEHVLSFAACVGSEEIVRLLIEHGANIRAQDSLGNTILHILVLQPNKTFACQMYNLILSYDKPEEGLGSLESIPNNEGLTPFKLAGVEGNTVMFQHLMQKRKHTLWSFGPITSVLYDLTEIDPCGEDQSFLELIVSTKKREARQILDLTPVKELVNLKWNLYGRPYFCFLAFLYVLYIICFTMCCVYRPLKARTSNRTSDRDNTIYVQKMLQESYVTYEDQLRLVGELVTVIGAVVILILEIPDILRVGATKYFGQTILGGPFHVIIITYACMILMTMVMRLTSTDGEVVPMSFALVLGWCNVMYFARGFQMLGPFTIMIQKMIFGDLMRFCWLMAVVILGFASAFYVIFQTEDPDRLGQFYDYAMSLFTTFELFLTIIDGPANYDVDLPFMYSVVYFAFAIIATLLMLNLFIAMMGDTHWRVANERDELWRAQIVATTVMLERKLPRCLWPRSGICGREFGLSDCWYLRVEDRVDPNKHKMFRYADAFKSQEKEDCDKYSEKLQLDEEFPCKRHLTPSASSVSRSTTRSSSHRGWQILRRSTFSQFRGEINPSTEEEVYHV
;
A
#
# COMPACT_ATOMS: atom_id res chain seq x y z
N LEU A 1 15.44 23.00 9.51
CA LEU A 1 14.56 22.51 10.60
C LEU A 1 15.43 22.22 11.81
N SER A 2 15.70 23.28 12.62
CA SER A 2 16.33 23.09 13.91
C SER A 2 15.41 22.25 14.79
N TRP A 3 15.83 21.07 15.18
CA TRP A 3 15.17 20.28 16.20
C TRP A 3 15.27 21.02 17.54
N LYS A 4 14.37 21.99 17.76
CA LYS A 4 14.06 22.44 19.10
C LYS A 4 13.09 21.43 19.66
N TRP A 5 13.46 20.80 20.75
CA TRP A 5 12.53 20.03 21.56
C TRP A 5 11.29 20.89 21.82
N PRO A 6 10.07 20.36 21.70
CA PRO A 6 8.87 21.16 21.82
C PRO A 6 8.85 21.85 23.18
N ASN A 7 8.84 23.18 23.17
CA ASN A 7 8.55 23.99 24.35
C ASN A 7 7.19 23.56 24.89
N GLN A 8 7.11 23.41 26.20
CA GLN A 8 5.97 22.96 26.98
C GLN A 8 4.59 23.32 26.38
N PRO A 9 3.66 22.38 26.20
CA PRO A 9 2.26 22.73 26.02
C PRO A 9 1.68 23.13 27.36
N ALA A 10 1.02 24.29 27.38
CA ALA A 10 0.21 24.75 28.48
C ALA A 10 -0.84 23.68 28.87
N LEU A 11 -0.94 23.39 30.17
CA LEU A 11 -1.94 22.49 30.75
C LEU A 11 -3.35 22.99 30.43
N GLY A 12 -4.02 22.29 29.50
CA GLY A 12 -5.45 22.36 29.29
C GLY A 12 -6.06 20.98 29.49
N THR A 13 -6.73 20.84 30.60
CA THR A 13 -7.50 19.65 31.02
C THR A 13 -8.53 19.24 29.98
N LYS A 14 -8.40 18.05 29.39
CA LYS A 14 -9.53 17.20 28.99
C LYS A 14 -9.10 15.73 28.93
N THR A 15 -9.75 14.96 29.78
CA THR A 15 -9.78 13.51 29.85
C THR A 15 -10.15 12.88 28.51
N GLN A 16 -9.30 11.98 28.01
CA GLN A 16 -9.74 10.91 27.10
C GLN A 16 -8.84 9.68 27.26
N GLU A 17 -9.50 8.58 27.53
CA GLU A 17 -8.94 7.25 27.68
C GLU A 17 -8.29 6.79 26.36
N GLY A 18 -7.10 6.18 26.47
CA GLY A 18 -6.50 5.47 25.34
C GLY A 18 -5.16 5.99 24.81
N LEU A 19 -4.30 6.61 25.63
CA LEU A 19 -2.91 6.84 25.22
C LEU A 19 -2.11 5.54 25.34
N PRO A 20 -1.41 5.09 24.27
CA PRO A 20 -0.59 3.89 24.33
C PRO A 20 0.54 4.07 25.34
N HIS A 21 0.83 3.01 26.08
CA HIS A 21 1.83 2.91 27.17
C HIS A 21 3.22 3.50 26.83
N LEU A 22 3.59 3.59 25.55
CA LEU A 22 4.84 4.16 25.06
C LEU A 22 4.92 5.70 25.15
N LEU A 23 3.80 6.41 25.01
CA LEU A 23 3.78 7.87 25.18
C LEU A 23 3.86 8.26 26.65
N VAL A 24 3.29 7.45 27.54
CA VAL A 24 3.37 7.66 28.99
C VAL A 24 4.79 7.35 29.48
N SER A 25 5.42 6.28 29.00
CA SER A 25 6.81 5.98 29.34
C SER A 25 7.79 7.01 28.77
N GLY A 26 7.55 7.54 27.55
CA GLY A 26 8.32 8.64 26.99
C GLY A 26 8.22 9.94 27.79
N PHE A 27 7.05 10.26 28.32
CA PHE A 27 6.84 11.44 29.19
C PHE A 27 7.55 11.29 30.53
N TRP A 28 7.47 10.11 31.17
CA TRP A 28 8.20 9.82 32.41
C TRP A 28 9.74 9.81 32.21
N LEU A 29 10.21 9.32 31.06
CA LEU A 29 11.63 9.37 30.71
C LEU A 29 12.11 10.80 30.43
N LEU A 30 11.31 11.65 29.78
CA LEU A 30 11.59 13.07 29.58
C LEU A 30 11.67 13.81 30.92
N LEU A 31 10.74 13.53 31.85
CA LEU A 31 10.78 14.06 33.21
C LEU A 31 12.02 13.57 33.98
N SER A 32 12.35 12.29 33.87
CA SER A 32 13.54 11.70 34.47
C SER A 32 14.84 12.27 33.86
N PHE A 33 14.87 12.52 32.56
CA PHE A 33 15.97 13.16 31.85
C PHE A 33 16.19 14.60 32.36
N VAL A 34 15.13 15.39 32.42
CA VAL A 34 15.22 16.77 32.94
C VAL A 34 15.66 16.77 34.42
N CYS A 35 15.09 15.93 35.28
CA CYS A 35 15.44 15.86 36.68
C CYS A 35 16.90 15.46 36.92
N ARG A 36 17.42 14.46 36.22
CA ARG A 36 18.80 14.00 36.41
C ARG A 36 19.86 14.91 35.81
N ILE A 37 19.57 15.67 34.76
CA ILE A 37 20.43 16.75 34.32
C ILE A 37 20.63 17.78 35.42
N TRP A 38 19.59 18.10 36.20
CA TRP A 38 19.64 19.02 37.31
C TRP A 38 20.42 18.46 38.53
N GLU A 39 20.48 17.13 38.69
CA GLU A 39 21.21 16.46 39.75
C GLU A 39 22.73 16.40 39.51
N SER A 40 23.18 16.50 38.24
CA SER A 40 24.60 16.45 37.87
C SER A 40 25.12 17.84 37.49
N PRO A 41 26.02 18.43 38.29
CA PRO A 41 26.57 19.75 38.01
C PRO A 41 27.29 19.82 36.64
N LEU A 42 27.95 18.72 36.22
CA LEU A 42 28.64 18.64 34.94
C LEU A 42 27.69 18.64 33.75
N LEU A 43 26.58 17.88 33.83
CA LEU A 43 25.58 17.82 32.76
C LEU A 43 24.81 19.14 32.68
N GLN A 44 24.56 19.79 33.82
CA GLN A 44 23.90 21.10 33.87
C GLN A 44 24.79 22.18 33.24
N ALA A 45 26.04 22.26 33.63
CA ALA A 45 26.98 23.21 33.07
C ALA A 45 27.17 23.00 31.55
N ALA A 46 27.15 21.72 31.09
CA ALA A 46 27.19 21.39 29.66
C ALA A 46 25.96 21.87 28.91
N LYS A 47 24.77 21.82 29.54
CA LYS A 47 23.53 22.32 29.00
C LYS A 47 23.46 23.84 28.91
N GLU A 48 23.94 24.54 29.99
CA GLU A 48 23.85 25.99 30.11
C GLU A 48 24.98 26.74 29.38
N ASN A 49 25.93 26.00 28.76
CA ASN A 49 27.15 26.53 28.12
C ASN A 49 28.07 27.28 29.10
N ASP A 50 28.09 26.86 30.37
CA ASP A 50 28.97 27.49 31.35
C ASP A 50 30.38 26.90 31.30
N LEU A 51 31.23 27.51 30.47
CA LEU A 51 32.60 27.09 30.26
C LEU A 51 33.46 27.22 31.56
N GLN A 52 33.15 28.23 32.41
CA GLN A 52 33.92 28.44 33.66
C GLN A 52 33.59 27.36 34.69
N ALA A 53 32.32 27.03 34.87
CA ALA A 53 31.88 25.91 35.70
C ALA A 53 32.51 24.59 35.25
N ILE A 54 32.48 24.30 33.93
CA ILE A 54 33.12 23.10 33.39
C ILE A 54 34.61 23.04 33.71
N LYS A 55 35.37 24.11 33.41
CA LYS A 55 36.82 24.16 33.68
C LYS A 55 37.12 23.99 35.17
N LYS A 56 36.31 24.58 36.07
CA LYS A 56 36.46 24.43 37.50
C LYS A 56 36.19 22.99 37.96
N LEU A 57 35.09 22.39 37.52
CA LEU A 57 34.70 21.01 37.85
C LEU A 57 35.75 19.99 37.36
N LEU A 58 36.34 20.23 36.19
CA LEU A 58 37.40 19.40 35.62
C LEU A 58 38.74 19.58 36.37
N ALA A 59 39.06 20.81 36.83
CA ALA A 59 40.30 21.10 37.55
C ALA A 59 40.28 20.58 39.01
N ASP A 60 39.12 20.67 39.67
CA ASP A 60 38.93 20.21 41.05
C ASP A 60 38.92 18.67 41.18
N GLY A 61 38.79 17.92 40.07
CA GLY A 61 38.69 16.46 40.05
C GLY A 61 37.49 15.91 40.85
N SER A 62 36.52 16.78 41.18
CA SER A 62 35.37 16.45 42.01
C SER A 62 34.23 15.71 41.23
N CYS A 63 34.30 15.73 39.88
CA CYS A 63 33.29 15.10 39.02
C CYS A 63 33.92 14.07 38.10
N ASP A 64 33.25 12.93 37.96
CA ASP A 64 33.59 11.96 36.93
C ASP A 64 33.16 12.48 35.56
N VAL A 65 34.14 12.68 34.66
CA VAL A 65 33.89 13.18 33.28
C VAL A 65 33.02 12.22 32.48
N TYR A 66 33.04 10.91 32.81
CA TYR A 66 32.26 9.86 32.18
C TYR A 66 30.90 9.68 32.86
N GLN A 67 30.51 10.55 33.79
CA GLN A 67 29.23 10.49 34.45
C GLN A 67 28.12 10.48 33.41
N ARG A 68 27.18 9.55 33.57
CA ARG A 68 26.02 9.35 32.67
C ARG A 68 24.73 9.86 33.29
N GLY A 69 23.91 10.49 32.44
CA GLY A 69 22.56 10.93 32.81
C GLY A 69 21.51 9.84 32.69
N ALA A 70 20.24 10.25 32.70
CA ALA A 70 19.07 9.35 32.74
C ALA A 70 18.92 8.44 31.51
N VAL A 71 19.36 8.88 30.34
CA VAL A 71 19.31 8.12 29.09
C VAL A 71 20.71 7.63 28.67
N GLY A 72 21.65 7.57 29.64
CA GLY A 72 23.00 7.10 29.42
C GLY A 72 23.90 8.08 28.64
N GLU A 73 23.48 9.34 28.54
CA GLU A 73 24.21 10.43 27.90
C GLU A 73 25.38 10.90 28.77
N THR A 74 26.46 11.36 28.15
CA THR A 74 27.59 12.06 28.80
C THR A 74 27.46 13.57 28.60
N ALA A 75 28.29 14.35 29.30
CA ALA A 75 28.34 15.80 29.13
C ALA A 75 28.58 16.24 27.69
N LEU A 76 29.34 15.45 26.89
CA LEU A 76 29.58 15.73 25.49
C LEU A 76 28.31 15.54 24.63
N HIS A 77 27.47 14.54 24.94
CA HIS A 77 26.18 14.36 24.25
C HIS A 77 25.24 15.54 24.54
N VAL A 78 25.23 16.02 25.80
CA VAL A 78 24.42 17.20 26.20
C VAL A 78 24.93 18.45 25.48
N ALA A 79 26.26 18.69 25.47
CA ALA A 79 26.86 19.81 24.75
C ALA A 79 26.55 19.78 23.24
N ALA A 80 26.61 18.59 22.62
CA ALA A 80 26.22 18.42 21.21
C ALA A 80 24.73 18.66 20.97
N LEU A 81 23.86 18.27 21.91
CA LEU A 81 22.39 18.46 21.79
C LEU A 81 22.02 19.94 21.83
N TYR A 82 22.69 20.74 22.65
CA TYR A 82 22.43 22.18 22.81
C TYR A 82 23.33 23.06 21.94
N ASP A 83 24.15 22.48 21.05
CA ASP A 83 25.10 23.18 20.18
C ASP A 83 26.17 24.01 20.93
N ASN A 84 26.54 23.60 22.12
CA ASN A 84 27.49 24.27 23.00
C ASN A 84 28.95 23.92 22.62
N MET A 85 29.48 24.57 21.59
CA MET A 85 30.78 24.24 20.98
C MET A 85 31.97 24.45 21.93
N GLU A 86 31.99 25.55 22.70
CA GLU A 86 33.10 25.88 23.59
C GLU A 86 33.23 24.84 24.71
N VAL A 87 32.09 24.42 25.27
CA VAL A 87 32.00 23.36 26.27
C VAL A 87 32.40 22.02 25.69
N ALA A 88 31.92 21.67 24.50
CA ALA A 88 32.29 20.43 23.81
C ALA A 88 33.81 20.35 23.57
N GLN A 89 34.42 21.45 23.15
CA GLN A 89 35.89 21.53 22.98
C GLN A 89 36.62 21.36 24.29
N ALA A 90 36.22 22.02 25.37
CA ALA A 90 36.85 21.91 26.68
C ALA A 90 36.74 20.48 27.26
N LEU A 91 35.60 19.81 27.08
CA LEU A 91 35.43 18.41 27.48
C LEU A 91 36.34 17.47 26.69
N LEU A 92 36.47 17.67 25.38
CA LEU A 92 37.39 16.88 24.50
C LEU A 92 38.85 17.16 24.72
N GLU A 93 39.23 18.31 25.28
CA GLU A 93 40.61 18.62 25.69
C GLU A 93 40.96 17.93 27.00
N ALA A 94 39.99 17.81 27.93
CA ALA A 94 40.16 17.15 29.22
C ALA A 94 40.10 15.61 29.11
N ALA A 95 39.21 15.08 28.28
CA ALA A 95 39.00 13.64 28.10
C ALA A 95 38.72 13.33 26.62
N PRO A 96 39.79 13.09 25.80
CA PRO A 96 39.62 12.79 24.37
C PRO A 96 38.77 11.54 24.06
N ASP A 97 38.79 10.56 24.95
CA ASP A 97 38.06 9.30 24.76
C ASP A 97 36.53 9.47 24.75
N LEU A 98 36.01 10.58 25.31
CA LEU A 98 34.58 10.92 25.28
C LEU A 98 34.01 11.03 23.85
N VAL A 99 34.86 11.29 22.84
CA VAL A 99 34.45 11.52 21.45
C VAL A 99 33.69 10.34 20.87
N ASN A 100 34.00 9.09 21.27
CA ASN A 100 33.40 7.87 20.76
C ASN A 100 32.46 7.18 21.76
N GLU A 101 32.22 7.82 22.91
CA GLU A 101 31.30 7.30 23.90
C GLU A 101 29.87 7.22 23.32
N ARG A 102 29.16 6.13 23.68
CA ARG A 102 27.80 5.84 23.18
C ARG A 102 26.79 6.02 24.29
N MET A 103 25.60 6.45 23.94
CA MET A 103 24.47 6.40 24.86
C MET A 103 24.11 4.94 25.18
N THR A 104 23.68 4.67 26.43
CA THR A 104 23.49 3.30 26.93
C THR A 104 22.03 2.98 27.31
N SER A 105 21.08 3.92 27.11
CA SER A 105 19.67 3.62 27.36
C SER A 105 19.07 2.80 26.22
N GLU A 106 18.13 1.94 26.53
CA GLU A 106 17.42 1.13 25.56
C GLU A 106 16.78 1.95 24.42
N LEU A 107 16.40 3.20 24.69
CA LEU A 107 15.79 4.10 23.70
C LEU A 107 16.81 4.66 22.71
N TYR A 108 18.01 5.02 23.17
CA TYR A 108 19.03 5.73 22.40
C TYR A 108 20.35 4.96 22.29
N ASP A 109 20.31 3.66 22.53
CA ASP A 109 21.47 2.80 22.52
C ASP A 109 22.33 3.01 21.27
N GLY A 110 23.65 3.15 21.47
CA GLY A 110 24.62 3.30 20.41
C GLY A 110 24.76 4.71 19.82
N GLN A 111 23.91 5.67 20.18
CA GLN A 111 24.03 7.05 19.68
C GLN A 111 25.28 7.73 20.26
N THR A 112 26.05 8.43 19.42
CA THR A 112 27.26 9.22 19.82
C THR A 112 26.99 10.71 19.65
N ALA A 113 27.83 11.54 20.22
CA ALA A 113 27.82 12.99 20.04
C ALA A 113 27.88 13.41 18.56
N LEU A 114 28.56 12.62 17.71
CA LEU A 114 28.61 12.86 16.27
C LEU A 114 27.27 12.67 15.58
N HIS A 115 26.44 11.68 15.98
CA HIS A 115 25.08 11.54 15.48
C HIS A 115 24.23 12.76 15.81
N ILE A 116 24.33 13.26 17.04
CA ILE A 116 23.58 14.43 17.51
C ILE A 116 23.99 15.69 16.74
N ALA A 117 25.28 15.92 16.61
CA ALA A 117 25.82 17.06 15.86
C ALA A 117 25.40 17.03 14.38
N ALA A 118 25.35 15.83 13.77
CA ALA A 118 24.86 15.66 12.39
C ALA A 118 23.38 15.99 12.26
N VAL A 119 22.55 15.58 13.22
CA VAL A 119 21.11 15.91 13.24
C VAL A 119 20.88 17.41 13.42
N ASN A 120 21.65 18.05 14.30
CA ASN A 120 21.58 19.50 14.52
C ASN A 120 22.16 20.32 13.37
N GLN A 121 22.76 19.67 12.36
CA GLN A 121 23.41 20.32 11.22
C GLN A 121 24.57 21.26 11.63
N ASN A 122 25.17 21.02 12.79
CA ASN A 122 26.27 21.84 13.26
C ASN A 122 27.60 21.40 12.62
N VAL A 123 27.89 21.96 11.45
CA VAL A 123 29.10 21.65 10.67
C VAL A 123 30.38 21.87 11.46
N ASN A 124 30.43 22.92 12.27
CA ASN A 124 31.64 23.26 13.02
C ASN A 124 31.91 22.23 14.14
N LEU A 125 30.86 21.81 14.85
CA LEU A 125 30.99 20.78 15.87
C LEU A 125 31.37 19.44 15.24
N VAL A 126 30.79 19.07 14.10
CA VAL A 126 31.15 17.87 13.34
C VAL A 126 32.64 17.92 12.96
N LYS A 127 33.16 19.06 12.46
CA LYS A 127 34.57 19.23 12.13
C LYS A 127 35.50 19.06 13.37
N ILE A 128 35.08 19.58 14.53
CA ILE A 128 35.85 19.44 15.79
C ILE A 128 35.86 17.98 16.21
N LEU A 129 34.70 17.30 16.24
CA LEU A 129 34.57 15.89 16.64
C LEU A 129 35.46 14.99 15.73
N LEU A 130 35.38 15.17 14.40
CA LEU A 130 36.17 14.40 13.43
C LEU A 130 37.68 14.65 13.61
N LYS A 131 38.12 15.90 13.83
CA LYS A 131 39.52 16.24 14.11
C LYS A 131 40.02 15.59 15.40
N LYS A 132 39.15 15.42 16.41
CA LYS A 132 39.49 14.79 17.69
C LYS A 132 39.38 13.26 17.65
N GLY A 133 39.13 12.66 16.45
CA GLY A 133 39.14 11.22 16.26
C GLY A 133 37.79 10.54 16.41
N ALA A 134 36.66 11.27 16.20
CA ALA A 134 35.35 10.66 16.14
C ALA A 134 35.29 9.65 14.99
N ASN A 135 34.83 8.44 15.29
CA ASN A 135 34.66 7.39 14.27
C ASN A 135 33.40 7.61 13.47
N ALA A 136 33.56 7.88 12.17
CA ALA A 136 32.44 8.13 11.26
C ALA A 136 31.73 6.84 10.75
N SER A 137 32.37 5.67 10.90
CA SER A 137 31.90 4.42 10.28
C SER A 137 31.37 3.41 11.29
N ALA A 138 32.06 3.20 12.41
CA ALA A 138 31.77 2.09 13.33
C ALA A 138 30.56 2.27 14.26
N PRO A 139 30.22 3.47 14.77
CA PRO A 139 29.09 3.63 15.69
C PRO A 139 27.75 3.42 14.99
N ARG A 140 26.87 2.60 15.62
CA ARG A 140 25.49 2.33 15.14
C ARG A 140 24.51 2.70 16.23
N ALA A 141 23.55 3.57 15.93
CA ALA A 141 22.44 3.94 16.81
C ALA A 141 21.30 2.91 16.67
N THR A 142 21.29 1.91 17.57
CA THR A 142 20.37 0.75 17.52
C THR A 142 19.21 0.86 18.49
N GLY A 143 19.13 1.94 19.28
CA GLY A 143 18.05 2.16 20.25
C GLY A 143 16.65 2.12 19.65
N LEU A 144 15.65 1.85 20.48
CA LEU A 144 14.25 1.72 20.06
C LEU A 144 13.74 2.95 19.30
N PHE A 145 14.22 4.14 19.63
CA PHE A 145 13.85 5.40 18.96
C PHE A 145 14.27 5.42 17.48
N PHE A 146 15.34 4.74 17.12
CA PHE A 146 15.89 4.73 15.75
C PHE A 146 15.38 3.57 14.90
N ARG A 147 14.64 2.63 15.48
CA ARG A 147 14.12 1.47 14.73
C ARG A 147 13.00 1.88 13.79
N CYS A 148 12.95 1.25 12.63
CA CYS A 148 11.83 1.39 11.71
C CYS A 148 10.57 0.78 12.32
N SER A 149 9.64 1.61 12.76
CA SER A 149 8.37 1.17 13.32
C SER A 149 7.23 2.09 12.89
N SER A 150 5.99 1.58 12.92
CA SER A 150 4.80 2.37 12.60
C SER A 150 4.55 3.56 13.54
N HIS A 151 5.23 3.60 14.67
CA HIS A 151 5.11 4.66 15.67
C HIS A 151 6.16 5.77 15.50
N ASN A 152 7.24 5.51 14.75
CA ASN A 152 8.28 6.49 14.49
C ASN A 152 7.96 7.24 13.20
N LEU A 153 7.87 8.58 13.28
CA LEU A 153 7.55 9.44 12.15
C LEU A 153 8.66 9.47 11.09
N ILE A 154 9.91 9.29 11.51
CA ILE A 154 11.08 9.38 10.65
C ILE A 154 12.05 8.26 11.02
N TYR A 155 12.54 7.57 10.01
CA TYR A 155 13.59 6.57 10.14
C TYR A 155 14.89 7.10 9.54
N PHE A 156 15.92 7.22 10.37
CA PHE A 156 17.23 7.76 9.98
C PHE A 156 18.25 6.66 9.64
N GLY A 157 17.93 5.39 9.82
CA GLY A 157 18.91 4.30 9.82
C GLY A 157 19.72 4.26 11.13
N GLU A 158 20.89 3.67 11.09
CA GLU A 158 21.72 3.45 12.29
C GLU A 158 23.10 4.12 12.23
N HIS A 159 23.56 4.49 11.03
CA HIS A 159 24.90 5.07 10.82
C HIS A 159 24.85 6.60 10.77
N VAL A 160 25.92 7.25 11.26
CA VAL A 160 26.03 8.72 11.25
C VAL A 160 25.81 9.31 9.85
N LEU A 161 26.35 8.65 8.82
CA LEU A 161 26.22 9.09 7.43
C LEU A 161 24.75 9.10 6.98
N SER A 162 23.96 8.12 7.39
CA SER A 162 22.53 8.08 7.07
C SER A 162 21.74 9.18 7.79
N PHE A 163 22.11 9.50 9.03
CA PHE A 163 21.52 10.64 9.75
C PHE A 163 21.78 11.95 9.03
N ALA A 164 23.05 12.21 8.64
CA ALA A 164 23.42 13.42 7.90
C ALA A 164 22.66 13.54 6.56
N ALA A 165 22.54 12.42 5.83
CA ALA A 165 21.83 12.38 4.57
C ALA A 165 20.32 12.62 4.72
N CYS A 166 19.69 12.07 5.76
CA CYS A 166 18.26 12.26 6.02
C CYS A 166 17.91 13.69 6.44
N VAL A 167 18.81 14.32 7.21
CA VAL A 167 18.63 15.71 7.65
C VAL A 167 18.97 16.72 6.54
N GLY A 168 19.89 16.34 5.65
CA GLY A 168 20.11 17.10 4.44
C GLY A 168 21.29 18.03 4.42
N SER A 169 22.24 17.80 5.26
CA SER A 169 23.47 18.59 5.22
C SER A 169 24.47 18.00 4.24
N GLU A 170 24.51 18.55 3.04
CA GLU A 170 25.48 18.13 2.01
C GLU A 170 26.93 18.27 2.50
N GLU A 171 27.23 19.36 3.21
CA GLU A 171 28.58 19.59 3.74
C GLU A 171 29.00 18.54 4.76
N ILE A 172 28.07 18.16 5.68
CA ILE A 172 28.34 17.10 6.67
C ILE A 172 28.53 15.75 6.00
N VAL A 173 27.68 15.43 5.00
CA VAL A 173 27.79 14.18 4.23
C VAL A 173 29.18 14.11 3.57
N ARG A 174 29.65 15.17 2.92
CA ARG A 174 30.99 15.23 2.31
C ARG A 174 32.10 15.03 3.34
N LEU A 175 32.00 15.73 4.46
CA LEU A 175 32.97 15.62 5.55
C LEU A 175 33.07 14.20 6.13
N LEU A 176 31.93 13.54 6.33
CA LEU A 176 31.89 12.17 6.86
C LEU A 176 32.50 11.17 5.87
N ILE A 177 32.22 11.30 4.58
CA ILE A 177 32.79 10.44 3.54
C ILE A 177 34.31 10.66 3.44
N GLU A 178 34.78 11.90 3.47
CA GLU A 178 36.21 12.25 3.48
C GLU A 178 36.97 11.67 4.70
N HIS A 179 36.29 11.53 5.85
CA HIS A 179 36.84 10.91 7.06
C HIS A 179 36.53 9.40 7.16
N GLY A 180 36.22 8.73 6.05
CA GLY A 180 36.14 7.27 5.95
C GLY A 180 34.82 6.66 6.36
N ALA A 181 33.69 7.40 6.31
CA ALA A 181 32.38 6.82 6.48
C ALA A 181 32.05 5.84 5.32
N ASN A 182 31.62 4.62 5.68
CA ASN A 182 31.30 3.60 4.70
C ASN A 182 29.89 3.83 4.07
N ILE A 183 29.86 4.17 2.78
CA ILE A 183 28.65 4.41 2.01
C ILE A 183 27.85 3.13 1.77
N ARG A 184 28.48 1.94 1.85
CA ARG A 184 27.88 0.62 1.63
C ARG A 184 27.43 -0.06 2.92
N ALA A 185 27.58 0.61 4.07
CA ALA A 185 27.15 0.06 5.34
C ALA A 185 25.64 -0.21 5.35
N GLN A 186 25.27 -1.38 5.88
CA GLN A 186 23.89 -1.80 6.04
C GLN A 186 23.48 -1.75 7.52
N ASP A 187 22.25 -1.32 7.79
CA ASP A 187 21.67 -1.35 9.12
C ASP A 187 21.20 -2.76 9.52
N SER A 188 20.52 -2.89 10.66
CA SER A 188 20.01 -4.18 11.14
C SER A 188 18.91 -4.78 10.25
N LEU A 189 18.26 -3.98 9.41
CA LEU A 189 17.30 -4.41 8.40
C LEU A 189 17.95 -4.73 7.04
N GLY A 190 19.29 -4.57 6.95
CA GLY A 190 20.02 -4.69 5.70
C GLY A 190 19.88 -3.48 4.78
N ASN A 191 19.28 -2.38 5.24
CA ASN A 191 19.10 -1.18 4.44
C ASN A 191 20.43 -0.42 4.31
N THR A 192 20.80 -0.07 3.09
CA THR A 192 21.86 0.90 2.83
C THR A 192 21.32 2.32 2.95
N ILE A 193 22.19 3.31 2.94
CA ILE A 193 21.81 4.72 2.93
C ILE A 193 20.83 5.07 1.80
N LEU A 194 20.94 4.40 0.63
CA LEU A 194 20.02 4.60 -0.49
C LEU A 194 18.60 4.12 -0.16
N HIS A 195 18.44 2.98 0.53
CA HIS A 195 17.14 2.49 1.01
C HIS A 195 16.50 3.47 2.00
N ILE A 196 17.32 3.99 2.93
CA ILE A 196 16.85 4.93 3.94
C ILE A 196 16.35 6.23 3.29
N LEU A 197 17.05 6.74 2.27
CA LEU A 197 16.62 7.91 1.51
C LEU A 197 15.29 7.69 0.75
N VAL A 198 15.03 6.47 0.27
CA VAL A 198 13.73 6.12 -0.34
C VAL A 198 12.57 6.26 0.66
N LEU A 199 12.83 5.95 1.94
CA LEU A 199 11.83 6.00 3.01
C LEU A 199 11.57 7.41 3.55
N GLN A 200 12.36 8.42 3.16
CA GLN A 200 12.22 9.77 3.68
C GLN A 200 10.93 10.46 3.20
N PRO A 201 10.27 11.26 4.07
CA PRO A 201 9.05 11.98 3.70
C PRO A 201 9.29 13.10 2.69
N ASN A 202 10.43 13.80 2.74
CA ASN A 202 10.79 14.83 1.78
C ASN A 202 11.44 14.22 0.52
N LYS A 203 10.60 13.87 -0.43
CA LYS A 203 10.98 13.09 -1.61
C LYS A 203 11.93 13.83 -2.56
N THR A 204 11.74 15.13 -2.76
CA THR A 204 12.57 15.93 -3.68
C THR A 204 13.98 16.06 -3.17
N PHE A 205 14.12 16.36 -1.90
CA PHE A 205 15.40 16.47 -1.22
C PHE A 205 16.11 15.09 -1.17
N ALA A 206 15.37 14.01 -0.87
CA ALA A 206 15.92 12.67 -0.87
C ALA A 206 16.51 12.28 -2.24
N CYS A 207 15.91 12.71 -3.36
CA CYS A 207 16.48 12.51 -4.70
C CYS A 207 17.81 13.24 -4.92
N GLN A 208 17.96 14.45 -4.38
CA GLN A 208 19.22 15.22 -4.47
C GLN A 208 20.33 14.50 -3.68
N MET A 209 20.06 14.11 -2.44
CA MET A 209 21.00 13.36 -1.61
C MET A 209 21.33 11.98 -2.19
N TYR A 210 20.34 11.30 -2.78
CA TYR A 210 20.59 10.05 -3.49
C TYR A 210 21.63 10.21 -4.60
N ASN A 211 21.54 11.29 -5.39
CA ASN A 211 22.51 11.60 -6.43
C ASN A 211 23.89 11.91 -5.86
N LEU A 212 23.92 12.67 -4.77
CA LEU A 212 25.17 13.02 -4.10
C LEU A 212 25.90 11.77 -3.62
N ILE A 213 25.21 10.89 -2.89
CA ILE A 213 25.81 9.63 -2.38
C ILE A 213 26.29 8.76 -3.54
N LEU A 214 25.49 8.64 -4.60
CA LEU A 214 25.86 7.82 -5.75
C LEU A 214 27.09 8.37 -6.51
N SER A 215 27.35 9.68 -6.46
CA SER A 215 28.56 10.28 -7.06
C SER A 215 29.87 9.84 -6.38
N TYR A 216 29.78 9.34 -5.15
CA TYR A 216 30.92 8.78 -4.42
C TYR A 216 31.07 7.27 -4.59
N ASP A 217 30.08 6.59 -5.18
CA ASP A 217 30.18 5.16 -5.47
C ASP A 217 31.14 4.92 -6.63
N LYS A 218 32.36 4.52 -6.30
CA LYS A 218 33.34 4.08 -7.29
C LYS A 218 33.21 2.56 -7.40
N PRO A 219 32.69 2.03 -8.52
CA PRO A 219 32.64 0.59 -8.71
C PRO A 219 34.10 0.07 -8.77
N GLU A 220 34.53 -0.61 -7.73
CA GLU A 220 35.79 -1.39 -7.75
C GLU A 220 35.49 -2.68 -8.54
N GLU A 221 36.50 -3.18 -9.25
CA GLU A 221 36.38 -4.42 -10.03
C GLU A 221 35.93 -5.57 -9.11
N GLY A 222 34.71 -6.05 -9.32
CA GLY A 222 34.12 -7.15 -8.54
C GLY A 222 33.05 -6.76 -7.52
N LEU A 223 32.91 -5.49 -7.13
CA LEU A 223 31.78 -5.03 -6.34
C LEU A 223 30.70 -4.39 -7.23
N GLY A 224 29.49 -4.95 -7.23
CA GLY A 224 28.34 -4.35 -7.93
C GLY A 224 28.05 -2.92 -7.47
N SER A 225 27.25 -2.20 -8.24
CA SER A 225 26.79 -0.84 -7.88
C SER A 225 26.09 -0.82 -6.51
N LEU A 226 26.21 0.28 -5.78
CA LEU A 226 25.47 0.51 -4.52
C LEU A 226 23.95 0.38 -4.69
N GLU A 227 23.41 0.69 -5.88
CA GLU A 227 22.00 0.53 -6.20
C GLU A 227 21.54 -0.93 -6.30
N SER A 228 22.46 -1.89 -6.48
CA SER A 228 22.14 -3.31 -6.63
C SER A 228 22.15 -4.09 -5.32
N ILE A 229 22.58 -3.48 -4.21
CA ILE A 229 22.64 -4.14 -2.91
C ILE A 229 21.22 -4.35 -2.36
N PRO A 230 20.79 -5.60 -2.10
CA PRO A 230 19.48 -5.86 -1.53
C PRO A 230 19.50 -5.71 0.00
N ASN A 231 18.34 -5.36 0.57
CA ASN A 231 18.12 -5.42 2.01
C ASN A 231 17.78 -6.86 2.47
N ASN A 232 17.50 -7.07 3.76
CA ASN A 232 17.14 -8.38 4.32
C ASN A 232 15.84 -8.95 3.73
N GLU A 233 14.99 -8.13 3.13
CA GLU A 233 13.79 -8.56 2.40
C GLU A 233 14.07 -8.89 0.93
N GLY A 234 15.31 -8.77 0.46
CA GLY A 234 15.70 -8.97 -0.93
C GLY A 234 15.32 -7.80 -1.85
N LEU A 235 14.97 -6.65 -1.30
CA LEU A 235 14.59 -5.46 -2.07
C LEU A 235 15.79 -4.57 -2.33
N THR A 236 16.01 -4.18 -3.58
CA THR A 236 16.90 -3.08 -3.95
C THR A 236 16.25 -1.72 -3.64
N PRO A 237 16.99 -0.61 -3.58
CA PRO A 237 16.40 0.73 -3.40
C PRO A 237 15.31 1.03 -4.43
N PHE A 238 15.45 0.56 -5.67
CA PHE A 238 14.46 0.69 -6.73
C PHE A 238 13.17 -0.11 -6.42
N LYS A 239 13.32 -1.39 -6.06
CA LYS A 239 12.18 -2.24 -5.68
C LYS A 239 11.47 -1.69 -4.43
N LEU A 240 12.25 -1.19 -3.46
CA LEU A 240 11.70 -0.56 -2.26
C LEU A 240 10.90 0.70 -2.58
N ALA A 241 11.37 1.56 -3.51
CA ALA A 241 10.61 2.72 -3.96
C ALA A 241 9.25 2.32 -4.54
N GLY A 242 9.20 1.18 -5.23
CA GLY A 242 7.96 0.59 -5.73
C GLY A 242 7.01 0.13 -4.65
N VAL A 243 7.50 -0.66 -3.70
CA VAL A 243 6.70 -1.23 -2.60
C VAL A 243 6.18 -0.15 -1.65
N GLU A 244 7.00 0.87 -1.38
CA GLU A 244 6.62 2.02 -0.55
C GLU A 244 5.69 3.02 -1.27
N GLY A 245 5.58 2.92 -2.60
CA GLY A 245 4.77 3.84 -3.39
C GLY A 245 5.39 5.22 -3.55
N ASN A 246 6.71 5.34 -3.42
CA ASN A 246 7.41 6.59 -3.63
C ASN A 246 7.53 6.92 -5.11
N THR A 247 6.47 7.47 -5.69
CA THR A 247 6.35 7.79 -7.13
C THR A 247 7.44 8.76 -7.61
N VAL A 248 7.82 9.73 -6.78
CA VAL A 248 8.84 10.73 -7.12
C VAL A 248 10.23 10.07 -7.22
N MET A 249 10.60 9.28 -6.22
CA MET A 249 11.88 8.56 -6.23
C MET A 249 11.90 7.52 -7.36
N PHE A 250 10.80 6.79 -7.57
CA PHE A 250 10.68 5.83 -8.66
C PHE A 250 10.90 6.50 -10.02
N GLN A 251 10.21 7.61 -10.30
CA GLN A 251 10.41 8.36 -11.54
C GLN A 251 11.84 8.89 -11.67
N HIS A 252 12.43 9.38 -10.58
CA HIS A 252 13.81 9.84 -10.57
C HIS A 252 14.81 8.74 -10.95
N LEU A 253 14.65 7.54 -10.37
CA LEU A 253 15.48 6.38 -10.69
C LEU A 253 15.28 5.90 -12.14
N MET A 254 14.04 5.92 -12.63
CA MET A 254 13.72 5.58 -14.01
C MET A 254 14.31 6.57 -15.02
N GLN A 255 14.35 7.88 -14.67
CA GLN A 255 15.00 8.88 -15.52
C GLN A 255 16.49 8.63 -15.73
N LYS A 256 17.18 8.05 -14.74
CA LYS A 256 18.61 7.67 -14.86
C LYS A 256 18.82 6.42 -15.72
N ARG A 257 17.83 5.52 -15.76
CA ARG A 257 17.88 4.23 -16.46
C ARG A 257 17.27 4.28 -17.87
N LYS A 258 17.00 5.48 -18.39
CA LYS A 258 16.48 5.66 -19.75
C LYS A 258 17.56 6.07 -20.72
N HIS A 259 17.48 5.55 -21.92
CA HIS A 259 18.31 5.94 -23.05
C HIS A 259 17.44 6.53 -24.16
N THR A 260 17.68 7.80 -24.53
CA THR A 260 16.95 8.44 -25.62
C THR A 260 17.58 8.04 -26.94
N LEU A 261 16.83 7.35 -27.79
CA LEU A 261 17.29 6.93 -29.13
C LEU A 261 17.31 8.11 -30.10
N TRP A 262 16.19 8.79 -30.18
CA TRP A 262 16.02 9.95 -31.04
C TRP A 262 14.86 10.85 -30.54
N SER A 263 14.92 12.11 -30.92
CA SER A 263 13.87 13.09 -30.66
C SER A 263 13.60 13.85 -31.94
N PHE A 264 12.35 13.84 -32.38
CA PHE A 264 11.91 14.54 -33.58
C PHE A 264 10.65 15.35 -33.28
N GLY A 265 10.81 16.65 -33.16
CA GLY A 265 9.72 17.56 -32.76
C GLY A 265 9.11 17.18 -31.42
N PRO A 266 7.79 16.92 -31.37
CA PRO A 266 7.12 16.54 -30.13
C PRO A 266 7.24 15.05 -29.75
N ILE A 267 7.87 14.24 -30.61
CA ILE A 267 7.97 12.80 -30.41
C ILE A 267 9.39 12.44 -30.00
N THR A 268 9.50 11.73 -28.91
CA THR A 268 10.75 11.15 -28.39
C THR A 268 10.64 9.63 -28.31
N SER A 269 11.62 8.92 -28.85
CA SER A 269 11.75 7.47 -28.67
C SER A 269 12.78 7.19 -27.59
N VAL A 270 12.34 6.52 -26.53
CA VAL A 270 13.13 6.25 -25.33
C VAL A 270 13.15 4.76 -25.04
N LEU A 271 14.33 4.24 -24.68
CA LEU A 271 14.51 2.90 -24.15
C LEU A 271 14.57 2.95 -22.62
N TYR A 272 13.73 2.19 -21.95
CA TYR A 272 13.74 2.00 -20.51
C TYR A 272 14.28 0.62 -20.15
N ASP A 273 15.23 0.57 -19.23
CA ASP A 273 15.79 -0.68 -18.73
C ASP A 273 14.74 -1.48 -17.93
N LEU A 274 14.54 -2.74 -18.30
CA LEU A 274 13.60 -3.66 -17.69
C LEU A 274 14.25 -4.63 -16.69
N THR A 275 15.55 -4.53 -16.44
CA THR A 275 16.31 -5.55 -15.70
C THR A 275 15.73 -5.82 -14.30
N GLU A 276 15.32 -4.79 -13.56
CA GLU A 276 14.70 -4.95 -12.26
C GLU A 276 13.17 -5.05 -12.32
N ILE A 277 12.53 -4.52 -13.39
CA ILE A 277 11.07 -4.50 -13.51
C ILE A 277 10.56 -5.88 -13.96
N ASP A 278 11.25 -6.51 -14.91
CA ASP A 278 10.89 -7.80 -15.51
C ASP A 278 12.11 -8.75 -15.58
N PRO A 279 12.61 -9.23 -14.42
CA PRO A 279 13.78 -10.08 -14.36
C PRO A 279 13.51 -11.42 -15.01
N CYS A 280 14.54 -12.02 -15.65
CA CYS A 280 14.47 -13.34 -16.29
C CYS A 280 14.60 -14.52 -15.31
N GLY A 281 14.85 -14.26 -14.03
CA GLY A 281 15.14 -15.24 -13.01
C GLY A 281 13.92 -15.74 -12.24
N GLU A 282 14.19 -16.53 -11.21
CA GLU A 282 13.19 -17.00 -10.24
C GLU A 282 12.82 -15.94 -9.21
N ASP A 283 13.47 -14.77 -9.25
CA ASP A 283 13.19 -13.66 -8.35
C ASP A 283 11.79 -13.11 -8.56
N GLN A 284 11.18 -12.66 -7.49
CA GLN A 284 9.87 -12.00 -7.54
C GLN A 284 9.96 -10.77 -8.46
N SER A 285 9.08 -10.73 -9.46
CA SER A 285 9.03 -9.58 -10.37
C SER A 285 8.56 -8.34 -9.62
N PHE A 286 9.04 -7.17 -10.06
CA PHE A 286 8.62 -5.88 -9.50
C PHE A 286 7.09 -5.70 -9.56
N LEU A 287 6.46 -6.17 -10.62
CA LEU A 287 5.01 -6.14 -10.77
C LEU A 287 4.30 -6.98 -9.70
N GLU A 288 4.84 -8.16 -9.38
CA GLU A 288 4.31 -9.02 -8.32
C GLU A 288 4.43 -8.35 -6.94
N LEU A 289 5.57 -7.72 -6.66
CA LEU A 289 5.80 -6.98 -5.41
C LEU A 289 4.79 -5.85 -5.23
N ILE A 290 4.56 -5.01 -6.25
CA ILE A 290 3.60 -3.91 -6.18
C ILE A 290 2.17 -4.41 -5.94
N VAL A 291 1.74 -5.46 -6.64
CA VAL A 291 0.39 -5.98 -6.51
C VAL A 291 0.18 -6.68 -5.16
N SER A 292 1.22 -7.30 -4.61
CA SER A 292 1.16 -7.98 -3.30
C SER A 292 1.16 -7.02 -2.12
N THR A 293 1.60 -5.77 -2.30
CA THR A 293 1.60 -4.79 -1.21
C THR A 293 0.19 -4.26 -0.92
N LYS A 294 -0.06 -3.93 0.37
CA LYS A 294 -1.34 -3.35 0.81
C LYS A 294 -1.40 -1.84 0.62
N LYS A 295 -0.27 -1.18 0.33
CA LYS A 295 -0.17 0.27 0.21
C LYS A 295 -0.88 0.75 -1.05
N ARG A 296 -1.75 1.75 -0.90
CA ARG A 296 -2.46 2.36 -2.03
C ARG A 296 -1.49 3.10 -2.95
N GLU A 297 -0.53 3.79 -2.37
CA GLU A 297 0.46 4.60 -3.07
C GLU A 297 1.30 3.76 -4.05
N ALA A 298 1.60 2.50 -3.70
CA ALA A 298 2.32 1.60 -4.58
C ALA A 298 1.58 1.30 -5.89
N ARG A 299 0.24 1.29 -5.87
CA ARG A 299 -0.56 1.06 -7.08
C ARG A 299 -0.49 2.22 -8.06
N GLN A 300 -0.23 3.46 -7.59
CA GLN A 300 -0.06 4.62 -8.47
C GLN A 300 1.15 4.47 -9.40
N ILE A 301 2.14 3.65 -9.01
CA ILE A 301 3.29 3.33 -9.85
C ILE A 301 2.89 2.59 -11.13
N LEU A 302 1.79 1.82 -11.09
CA LEU A 302 1.25 1.11 -12.27
C LEU A 302 0.73 2.07 -13.35
N ASP A 303 0.56 3.36 -13.02
CA ASP A 303 0.19 4.42 -13.97
C ASP A 303 1.39 5.15 -14.57
N LEU A 304 2.59 4.90 -14.05
CA LEU A 304 3.79 5.59 -14.50
C LEU A 304 4.47 4.84 -15.65
N THR A 305 5.01 5.61 -16.59
CA THR A 305 5.89 5.10 -17.63
C THR A 305 7.22 4.65 -16.99
N PRO A 306 7.77 3.44 -17.33
CA PRO A 306 7.36 2.51 -18.38
C PRO A 306 6.44 1.37 -17.92
N VAL A 307 6.05 1.32 -16.64
CA VAL A 307 5.31 0.18 -16.06
C VAL A 307 3.95 0.02 -16.75
N LYS A 308 3.25 1.14 -16.97
CA LYS A 308 1.96 1.16 -17.66
C LYS A 308 2.04 0.56 -19.05
N GLU A 309 3.03 0.98 -19.84
CA GLU A 309 3.25 0.52 -21.22
C GLU A 309 3.64 -0.96 -21.25
N LEU A 310 4.50 -1.40 -20.33
CA LEU A 310 4.87 -2.81 -20.20
C LEU A 310 3.66 -3.70 -19.89
N VAL A 311 2.84 -3.29 -18.93
CA VAL A 311 1.62 -4.02 -18.55
C VAL A 311 0.65 -4.10 -19.73
N ASN A 312 0.43 -2.98 -20.44
CA ASN A 312 -0.43 -2.95 -21.61
C ASN A 312 0.10 -3.85 -22.73
N LEU A 313 1.42 -3.85 -22.94
CA LEU A 313 2.07 -4.70 -23.94
C LEU A 313 1.86 -6.19 -23.59
N LYS A 314 2.18 -6.61 -22.37
CA LYS A 314 2.01 -7.98 -21.90
C LYS A 314 0.55 -8.43 -21.97
N TRP A 315 -0.37 -7.57 -21.53
CA TRP A 315 -1.79 -7.86 -21.58
C TRP A 315 -2.33 -8.06 -22.99
N ASN A 316 -1.96 -7.19 -23.91
CA ASN A 316 -2.42 -7.28 -25.30
C ASN A 316 -1.74 -8.42 -26.08
N LEU A 317 -0.47 -8.72 -25.80
CA LEU A 317 0.30 -9.72 -26.51
C LEU A 317 -0.17 -11.14 -26.18
N TYR A 318 -0.28 -11.49 -24.90
CA TYR A 318 -0.64 -12.84 -24.47
C TYR A 318 -1.67 -12.88 -23.33
N GLY A 319 -1.71 -11.88 -22.43
CA GLY A 319 -2.58 -11.90 -21.26
C GLY A 319 -4.05 -12.02 -21.63
N ARG A 320 -4.55 -11.11 -22.45
CA ARG A 320 -5.96 -11.07 -22.88
C ARG A 320 -6.38 -12.31 -23.67
N PRO A 321 -5.67 -12.77 -24.72
CA PRO A 321 -6.08 -13.94 -25.48
C PRO A 321 -6.10 -15.22 -24.62
N TYR A 322 -5.07 -15.46 -23.79
CA TYR A 322 -5.09 -16.63 -22.89
C TYR A 322 -6.17 -16.56 -21.84
N PHE A 323 -6.39 -15.39 -21.27
CA PHE A 323 -7.45 -15.21 -20.28
C PHE A 323 -8.85 -15.42 -20.87
N CYS A 324 -9.12 -14.90 -22.08
CA CYS A 324 -10.37 -15.16 -22.80
C CYS A 324 -10.53 -16.63 -23.17
N PHE A 325 -9.47 -17.30 -23.56
CA PHE A 325 -9.51 -18.74 -23.84
C PHE A 325 -9.82 -19.56 -22.58
N LEU A 326 -9.19 -19.25 -21.45
CA LEU A 326 -9.51 -19.89 -20.17
C LEU A 326 -10.94 -19.62 -19.72
N ALA A 327 -11.43 -18.39 -19.93
CA ALA A 327 -12.83 -18.03 -19.65
C ALA A 327 -13.80 -18.88 -20.47
N PHE A 328 -13.53 -19.03 -21.76
CA PHE A 328 -14.33 -19.84 -22.65
C PHE A 328 -14.34 -21.32 -22.24
N LEU A 329 -13.18 -21.89 -21.96
CA LEU A 329 -13.07 -23.27 -21.46
C LEU A 329 -13.84 -23.46 -20.14
N TYR A 330 -13.73 -22.51 -19.21
CA TYR A 330 -14.43 -22.58 -17.96
C TYR A 330 -15.96 -22.51 -18.14
N VAL A 331 -16.44 -21.66 -19.04
CA VAL A 331 -17.89 -21.56 -19.33
C VAL A 331 -18.40 -22.88 -19.93
N LEU A 332 -17.66 -23.49 -20.86
CA LEU A 332 -18.03 -24.82 -21.38
C LEU A 332 -18.06 -25.89 -20.31
N TYR A 333 -17.05 -25.86 -19.42
CA TYR A 333 -16.94 -26.77 -18.29
C TYR A 333 -18.15 -26.66 -17.33
N ILE A 334 -18.55 -25.43 -16.94
CA ILE A 334 -19.69 -25.24 -16.04
C ILE A 334 -21.02 -25.57 -16.70
N ILE A 335 -21.17 -25.34 -18.01
CA ILE A 335 -22.33 -25.78 -18.77
C ILE A 335 -22.42 -27.31 -18.77
N CYS A 336 -21.30 -28.00 -19.02
CA CYS A 336 -21.23 -29.47 -18.95
C CYS A 336 -21.67 -29.98 -17.58
N PHE A 337 -21.14 -29.39 -16.49
CA PHE A 337 -21.53 -29.73 -15.14
C PHE A 337 -23.03 -29.47 -14.90
N THR A 338 -23.55 -28.33 -15.36
CA THR A 338 -24.98 -27.98 -15.23
C THR A 338 -25.87 -29.02 -15.93
N MET A 339 -25.50 -29.43 -17.14
CA MET A 339 -26.23 -30.45 -17.89
C MET A 339 -26.22 -31.81 -17.16
N CYS A 340 -25.06 -32.20 -16.59
CA CYS A 340 -25.01 -33.44 -15.78
C CYS A 340 -25.89 -33.37 -14.52
N CYS A 341 -26.03 -32.18 -13.91
CA CYS A 341 -26.90 -31.97 -12.75
C CYS A 341 -28.39 -31.97 -13.13
N VAL A 342 -28.77 -31.34 -14.24
CA VAL A 342 -30.19 -31.29 -14.71
C VAL A 342 -30.68 -32.66 -15.11
N TYR A 343 -29.87 -33.43 -15.82
CA TYR A 343 -30.22 -34.78 -16.31
C TYR A 343 -29.76 -35.89 -15.37
N ARG A 344 -29.74 -35.65 -14.05
CA ARG A 344 -29.38 -36.68 -13.08
C ARG A 344 -30.28 -37.91 -13.14
N PRO A 345 -29.79 -39.14 -12.80
CA PRO A 345 -30.55 -40.36 -12.90
C PRO A 345 -31.57 -40.45 -11.77
N LEU A 346 -32.84 -40.33 -12.09
CA LEU A 346 -33.94 -40.43 -11.15
C LEU A 346 -34.83 -41.62 -11.49
N LYS A 347 -35.38 -42.30 -10.47
CA LYS A 347 -36.42 -43.31 -10.60
C LYS A 347 -37.62 -42.95 -9.72
N ALA A 348 -38.82 -43.36 -10.13
CA ALA A 348 -39.99 -43.20 -9.29
C ALA A 348 -39.82 -43.99 -7.99
N ARG A 349 -40.25 -43.39 -6.89
CA ARG A 349 -40.16 -44.02 -5.57
C ARG A 349 -41.17 -45.17 -5.49
N THR A 350 -40.71 -46.34 -5.11
CA THR A 350 -41.54 -47.55 -4.93
C THR A 350 -41.89 -47.82 -3.48
N SER A 351 -41.25 -47.14 -2.50
CA SER A 351 -41.49 -47.34 -1.07
C SER A 351 -42.59 -46.40 -0.54
N ASN A 352 -43.30 -46.85 0.49
CA ASN A 352 -44.31 -46.05 1.17
C ASN A 352 -43.71 -44.76 1.78
N ARG A 353 -44.52 -43.71 1.86
CA ARG A 353 -44.11 -42.42 2.48
C ARG A 353 -43.72 -42.68 3.94
N THR A 354 -42.59 -42.13 4.35
CA THR A 354 -42.12 -42.19 5.72
C THR A 354 -42.74 -41.16 6.65
N SER A 355 -43.36 -40.11 6.04
CA SER A 355 -44.05 -39.03 6.75
C SER A 355 -45.12 -38.44 5.82
N ASP A 356 -46.24 -37.96 6.36
CA ASP A 356 -47.30 -37.27 5.59
C ASP A 356 -46.81 -35.97 4.92
N ARG A 357 -45.70 -35.40 5.38
CA ARG A 357 -45.04 -34.22 4.81
C ARG A 357 -44.01 -34.55 3.73
N ASP A 358 -43.70 -35.83 3.49
CA ASP A 358 -42.71 -36.25 2.48
C ASP A 358 -43.34 -36.31 1.09
N ASN A 359 -43.17 -35.26 0.32
CA ASN A 359 -43.66 -35.11 -1.05
C ASN A 359 -42.67 -35.61 -2.13
N THR A 360 -41.62 -36.34 -1.77
CA THR A 360 -40.62 -36.84 -2.72
C THR A 360 -41.24 -37.93 -3.62
N ILE A 361 -41.28 -37.63 -4.93
CA ILE A 361 -41.85 -38.54 -5.95
C ILE A 361 -40.72 -39.35 -6.62
N TYR A 362 -39.55 -38.77 -6.73
CA TYR A 362 -38.40 -39.37 -7.40
C TYR A 362 -37.24 -39.58 -6.44
N VAL A 363 -36.58 -40.72 -6.55
CA VAL A 363 -35.37 -41.07 -5.79
C VAL A 363 -34.26 -41.37 -6.79
N GLN A 364 -33.04 -41.18 -6.38
CA GLN A 364 -31.87 -41.43 -7.20
C GLN A 364 -31.73 -42.91 -7.54
N LYS A 365 -31.31 -43.22 -8.79
CA LYS A 365 -30.98 -44.59 -9.20
C LYS A 365 -29.67 -45.03 -8.54
N MET A 366 -29.57 -46.30 -8.18
CA MET A 366 -28.30 -46.87 -7.74
C MET A 366 -27.26 -46.87 -8.86
N LEU A 367 -25.99 -46.86 -8.51
CA LEU A 367 -24.85 -46.77 -9.45
C LEU A 367 -24.97 -47.79 -10.61
N GLN A 368 -25.38 -49.03 -10.32
CA GLN A 368 -25.53 -50.10 -11.30
C GLN A 368 -26.65 -49.85 -12.35
N GLU A 369 -27.69 -49.12 -11.97
CA GLU A 369 -28.84 -48.79 -12.83
C GLU A 369 -28.67 -47.46 -13.59
N SER A 370 -27.66 -46.69 -13.21
CA SER A 370 -27.54 -45.26 -13.60
C SER A 370 -26.86 -45.06 -14.95
N TYR A 371 -26.24 -46.08 -15.55
CA TYR A 371 -25.41 -45.94 -16.78
C TYR A 371 -25.71 -46.97 -17.84
N VAL A 372 -26.97 -47.37 -17.97
CA VAL A 372 -27.39 -48.43 -18.89
C VAL A 372 -27.73 -47.91 -20.29
N THR A 373 -28.40 -46.73 -20.38
CA THR A 373 -28.83 -46.13 -21.66
C THR A 373 -27.70 -45.32 -22.32
N TYR A 374 -27.79 -45.10 -23.64
CA TYR A 374 -26.84 -44.27 -24.38
C TYR A 374 -26.76 -42.85 -23.81
N GLU A 375 -27.87 -42.26 -23.44
CA GLU A 375 -27.95 -40.93 -22.79
C GLU A 375 -27.24 -40.92 -21.43
N ASP A 376 -27.37 -42.01 -20.68
CA ASP A 376 -26.68 -42.19 -19.40
C ASP A 376 -25.16 -42.34 -19.57
N GLN A 377 -24.70 -42.96 -20.67
CA GLN A 377 -23.29 -43.07 -20.98
C GLN A 377 -22.68 -41.69 -21.35
N LEU A 378 -23.43 -40.89 -22.13
CA LEU A 378 -23.00 -39.53 -22.48
C LEU A 378 -22.90 -38.67 -21.21
N ARG A 379 -23.83 -38.82 -20.28
CA ARG A 379 -23.79 -38.17 -18.96
C ARG A 379 -22.57 -38.61 -18.16
N LEU A 380 -22.22 -39.90 -18.15
CA LEU A 380 -21.02 -40.42 -17.51
C LEU A 380 -19.74 -39.74 -18.02
N VAL A 381 -19.63 -39.54 -19.34
CA VAL A 381 -18.50 -38.80 -19.92
C VAL A 381 -18.47 -37.36 -19.39
N GLY A 382 -19.62 -36.68 -19.32
CA GLY A 382 -19.70 -35.33 -18.77
C GLY A 382 -19.33 -35.29 -17.28
N GLU A 383 -19.78 -36.24 -16.48
CA GLU A 383 -19.42 -36.37 -15.06
C GLU A 383 -17.92 -36.64 -14.88
N LEU A 384 -17.32 -37.48 -15.73
CA LEU A 384 -15.88 -37.72 -15.70
C LEU A 384 -15.10 -36.46 -16.04
N VAL A 385 -15.51 -35.72 -17.06
CA VAL A 385 -14.89 -34.43 -17.43
C VAL A 385 -14.98 -33.43 -16.27
N THR A 386 -16.10 -33.36 -15.56
CA THR A 386 -16.27 -32.46 -14.42
C THR A 386 -15.38 -32.85 -13.23
N VAL A 387 -15.21 -34.10 -12.93
CA VAL A 387 -14.32 -34.60 -11.86
C VAL A 387 -12.85 -34.34 -12.23
N ILE A 388 -12.44 -34.66 -13.46
CA ILE A 388 -11.08 -34.39 -13.93
C ILE A 388 -10.80 -32.88 -13.84
N GLY A 389 -11.75 -32.04 -14.29
CA GLY A 389 -11.62 -30.59 -14.19
C GLY A 389 -11.47 -30.10 -12.75
N ALA A 390 -12.22 -30.64 -11.81
CA ALA A 390 -12.09 -30.31 -10.39
C ALA A 390 -10.70 -30.70 -9.82
N VAL A 391 -10.19 -31.86 -10.19
CA VAL A 391 -8.82 -32.30 -9.80
C VAL A 391 -7.76 -31.37 -10.39
N VAL A 392 -7.89 -31.01 -11.68
CA VAL A 392 -6.96 -30.06 -12.34
C VAL A 392 -6.97 -28.71 -11.65
N ILE A 393 -8.16 -28.18 -11.29
CA ILE A 393 -8.28 -26.92 -10.53
C ILE A 393 -7.50 -27.02 -9.22
N LEU A 394 -7.66 -28.08 -8.44
CA LEU A 394 -6.95 -28.25 -7.18
C LEU A 394 -5.43 -28.37 -7.36
N ILE A 395 -4.98 -29.10 -8.39
CA ILE A 395 -3.54 -29.22 -8.71
C ILE A 395 -2.93 -27.85 -9.08
N LEU A 396 -3.68 -26.99 -9.74
CA LEU A 396 -3.21 -25.65 -10.11
C LEU A 396 -3.26 -24.63 -8.95
N GLU A 397 -4.19 -24.79 -8.00
CA GLU A 397 -4.36 -23.83 -6.89
C GLU A 397 -3.50 -24.16 -5.66
N ILE A 398 -3.33 -25.44 -5.32
CA ILE A 398 -2.60 -25.87 -4.11
C ILE A 398 -1.13 -25.38 -4.08
N PRO A 399 -0.33 -25.51 -5.17
CA PRO A 399 1.05 -25.03 -5.18
C PRO A 399 1.17 -23.52 -4.94
N ASP A 400 0.22 -22.72 -5.47
CA ASP A 400 0.21 -21.28 -5.28
C ASP A 400 -0.07 -20.91 -3.82
N ILE A 401 -0.98 -21.64 -3.15
CA ILE A 401 -1.28 -21.47 -1.73
C ILE A 401 -0.06 -21.78 -0.86
N LEU A 402 0.64 -22.87 -1.17
CA LEU A 402 1.83 -23.30 -0.43
C LEU A 402 2.98 -22.31 -0.60
N ARG A 403 3.15 -21.72 -1.80
CA ARG A 403 4.22 -20.76 -2.10
C ARG A 403 3.99 -19.40 -1.44
N VAL A 404 2.78 -18.86 -1.55
CA VAL A 404 2.45 -17.49 -1.08
C VAL A 404 2.08 -17.48 0.41
N GLY A 405 1.62 -18.63 0.93
CA GLY A 405 1.05 -18.76 2.27
C GLY A 405 -0.44 -18.43 2.31
N ALA A 406 -1.22 -19.26 2.97
CA ALA A 406 -2.69 -19.21 2.99
C ALA A 406 -3.24 -17.83 3.40
N THR A 407 -2.66 -17.21 4.44
CA THR A 407 -3.12 -15.93 4.96
C THR A 407 -2.97 -14.78 3.95
N LYS A 408 -1.86 -14.77 3.19
CA LYS A 408 -1.63 -13.76 2.14
C LYS A 408 -2.47 -14.06 0.90
N TYR A 409 -2.57 -15.32 0.50
CA TYR A 409 -3.30 -15.75 -0.69
C TYR A 409 -4.80 -15.42 -0.62
N PHE A 410 -5.46 -15.77 0.47
CA PHE A 410 -6.89 -15.52 0.65
C PHE A 410 -7.20 -14.09 1.10
N GLY A 411 -6.27 -13.41 1.76
CA GLY A 411 -6.48 -12.05 2.26
C GLY A 411 -6.36 -10.93 1.23
N GLN A 412 -5.80 -11.21 0.04
CA GLN A 412 -5.56 -10.18 -0.99
C GLN A 412 -6.72 -10.08 -1.98
N THR A 413 -7.54 -9.05 -1.80
CA THR A 413 -8.72 -8.80 -2.65
C THR A 413 -8.36 -8.57 -4.13
N ILE A 414 -7.23 -7.90 -4.40
CA ILE A 414 -6.80 -7.56 -5.77
C ILE A 414 -6.37 -8.81 -6.53
N LEU A 415 -5.64 -9.72 -5.88
CA LEU A 415 -5.25 -11.00 -6.45
C LEU A 415 -6.43 -11.97 -6.64
N GLY A 416 -7.61 -11.63 -6.11
CA GLY A 416 -8.82 -12.44 -6.27
C GLY A 416 -9.01 -13.47 -5.15
N GLY A 417 -8.42 -13.24 -3.96
CA GLY A 417 -8.46 -14.17 -2.82
C GLY A 417 -9.82 -14.81 -2.54
N PRO A 418 -10.93 -14.05 -2.49
CA PRO A 418 -12.26 -14.64 -2.30
C PRO A 418 -12.72 -15.57 -3.43
N PHE A 419 -12.37 -15.27 -4.69
CA PHE A 419 -12.72 -16.15 -5.82
C PHE A 419 -11.90 -17.46 -5.78
N HIS A 420 -10.67 -17.44 -5.28
CA HIS A 420 -9.90 -18.64 -5.06
C HIS A 420 -10.52 -19.54 -3.98
N VAL A 421 -11.12 -18.95 -2.93
CA VAL A 421 -11.91 -19.72 -1.95
C VAL A 421 -13.12 -20.36 -2.63
N ILE A 422 -13.86 -19.60 -3.45
CA ILE A 422 -15.03 -20.10 -4.15
C ILE A 422 -14.67 -21.28 -5.06
N ILE A 423 -13.61 -21.17 -5.88
CA ILE A 423 -13.24 -22.21 -6.84
C ILE A 423 -12.70 -23.47 -6.14
N ILE A 424 -11.95 -23.34 -5.04
CA ILE A 424 -11.49 -24.47 -4.26
C ILE A 424 -12.66 -25.18 -3.59
N THR A 425 -13.57 -24.42 -2.96
CA THR A 425 -14.78 -24.98 -2.35
C THR A 425 -15.64 -25.69 -3.40
N TYR A 426 -15.81 -25.08 -4.57
CA TYR A 426 -16.49 -25.69 -5.72
C TYR A 426 -15.87 -27.04 -6.10
N ALA A 427 -14.55 -27.10 -6.28
CA ALA A 427 -13.85 -28.33 -6.63
C ALA A 427 -14.00 -29.41 -5.54
N CYS A 428 -13.90 -29.05 -4.26
CA CYS A 428 -14.13 -29.95 -3.13
C CYS A 428 -15.57 -30.50 -3.10
N MET A 429 -16.57 -29.66 -3.40
CA MET A 429 -17.96 -30.07 -3.46
C MET A 429 -18.24 -31.06 -4.60
N ILE A 430 -17.62 -30.87 -5.77
CA ILE A 430 -17.69 -31.85 -6.87
C ILE A 430 -17.10 -33.21 -6.45
N LEU A 431 -15.92 -33.20 -5.83
CA LEU A 431 -15.30 -34.44 -5.36
C LEU A 431 -16.16 -35.12 -4.28
N MET A 432 -16.74 -34.35 -3.38
CA MET A 432 -17.68 -34.86 -2.38
C MET A 432 -18.90 -35.50 -3.03
N THR A 433 -19.50 -34.87 -4.04
CA THR A 433 -20.62 -35.42 -4.83
C THR A 433 -20.23 -36.75 -5.48
N MET A 434 -19.01 -36.82 -6.07
CA MET A 434 -18.48 -38.04 -6.65
C MET A 434 -18.36 -39.18 -5.59
N VAL A 435 -17.81 -38.87 -4.42
CA VAL A 435 -17.66 -39.88 -3.33
C VAL A 435 -19.02 -40.36 -2.87
N MET A 436 -20.00 -39.45 -2.64
CA MET A 436 -21.35 -39.85 -2.22
C MET A 436 -22.06 -40.71 -3.28
N ARG A 437 -21.81 -40.45 -4.57
CA ARG A 437 -22.35 -41.28 -5.66
C ARG A 437 -21.71 -42.67 -5.70
N LEU A 438 -20.39 -42.79 -5.50
CA LEU A 438 -19.68 -44.05 -5.44
C LEU A 438 -20.08 -44.92 -4.21
N THR A 439 -20.35 -44.25 -3.09
CA THR A 439 -20.80 -44.93 -1.84
C THR A 439 -22.31 -45.17 -1.83
N SER A 440 -23.06 -44.71 -2.85
CA SER A 440 -24.52 -44.77 -2.92
C SER A 440 -25.23 -44.20 -1.69
N THR A 441 -24.66 -43.14 -1.10
CA THR A 441 -25.20 -42.46 0.08
C THR A 441 -26.25 -41.43 -0.35
N ASP A 442 -27.37 -41.41 0.38
CA ASP A 442 -28.42 -40.42 0.14
C ASP A 442 -27.92 -39.01 0.52
N GLY A 443 -28.42 -37.98 -0.22
CA GLY A 443 -28.10 -36.57 0.07
C GLY A 443 -27.07 -35.91 -0.86
N GLU A 444 -26.64 -36.55 -1.95
CA GLU A 444 -25.73 -35.96 -2.96
C GLU A 444 -26.23 -34.63 -3.55
N VAL A 445 -27.55 -34.34 -3.45
CA VAL A 445 -28.16 -33.13 -3.94
C VAL A 445 -27.61 -31.88 -3.27
N VAL A 446 -27.27 -31.96 -2.00
CA VAL A 446 -26.78 -30.82 -1.22
C VAL A 446 -25.45 -30.30 -1.74
N PRO A 447 -24.37 -31.11 -1.78
CA PRO A 447 -23.10 -30.62 -2.30
C PRO A 447 -23.16 -30.26 -3.78
N MET A 448 -23.98 -30.98 -4.57
CA MET A 448 -24.20 -30.70 -5.99
C MET A 448 -24.85 -29.32 -6.22
N SER A 449 -25.87 -28.97 -5.43
CA SER A 449 -26.55 -27.68 -5.51
C SER A 449 -25.62 -26.55 -5.12
N PHE A 450 -24.84 -26.70 -4.04
CA PHE A 450 -23.84 -25.72 -3.65
C PHE A 450 -22.74 -25.56 -4.70
N ALA A 451 -22.25 -26.66 -5.26
CA ALA A 451 -21.26 -26.64 -6.33
C ALA A 451 -21.80 -25.87 -7.55
N LEU A 452 -23.07 -26.08 -7.93
CA LEU A 452 -23.67 -25.39 -9.07
C LEU A 452 -23.70 -23.87 -8.87
N VAL A 453 -24.14 -23.41 -7.69
CA VAL A 453 -24.16 -21.97 -7.35
C VAL A 453 -22.76 -21.39 -7.34
N LEU A 454 -21.80 -22.04 -6.65
CA LEU A 454 -20.42 -21.57 -6.57
C LEU A 454 -19.73 -21.56 -7.95
N GLY A 455 -19.98 -22.56 -8.79
CA GLY A 455 -19.45 -22.64 -10.14
C GLY A 455 -19.89 -21.49 -11.03
N TRP A 456 -21.18 -21.15 -11.03
CA TRP A 456 -21.70 -19.99 -11.75
C TRP A 456 -21.23 -18.66 -11.15
N CYS A 457 -21.15 -18.55 -9.82
CA CYS A 457 -20.57 -17.36 -9.17
C CYS A 457 -19.11 -17.14 -9.60
N ASN A 458 -18.36 -18.23 -9.80
CA ASN A 458 -16.95 -18.11 -10.24
C ASN A 458 -16.81 -17.63 -11.70
N VAL A 459 -17.86 -17.69 -12.53
CA VAL A 459 -17.81 -17.05 -13.87
C VAL A 459 -17.55 -15.54 -13.75
N MET A 460 -18.02 -14.90 -12.66
CA MET A 460 -17.76 -13.48 -12.40
C MET A 460 -16.25 -13.17 -12.25
N TYR A 461 -15.41 -14.15 -11.88
CA TYR A 461 -13.96 -13.98 -11.85
C TYR A 461 -13.41 -13.57 -13.22
N PHE A 462 -13.93 -14.14 -14.29
CA PHE A 462 -13.48 -13.85 -15.66
C PHE A 462 -13.95 -12.49 -16.18
N ALA A 463 -14.93 -11.85 -15.53
CA ALA A 463 -15.32 -10.49 -15.87
C ALA A 463 -14.21 -9.45 -15.64
N ARG A 464 -13.21 -9.76 -14.78
CA ARG A 464 -12.05 -8.88 -14.51
C ARG A 464 -11.21 -8.53 -15.73
N GLY A 465 -11.16 -9.39 -16.74
CA GLY A 465 -10.42 -9.16 -17.98
C GLY A 465 -11.03 -8.09 -18.89
N PHE A 466 -12.26 -7.67 -18.64
CA PHE A 466 -12.98 -6.68 -19.43
C PHE A 466 -12.99 -5.33 -18.72
N GLN A 467 -12.56 -4.28 -19.41
CA GLN A 467 -12.45 -2.93 -18.84
C GLN A 467 -13.78 -2.41 -18.24
N MET A 468 -14.90 -2.73 -18.85
CA MET A 468 -16.22 -2.30 -18.36
C MET A 468 -16.70 -3.12 -17.15
N LEU A 469 -16.37 -4.41 -17.07
CA LEU A 469 -16.89 -5.32 -16.05
C LEU A 469 -15.93 -5.52 -14.88
N GLY A 470 -14.61 -5.37 -15.11
CA GLY A 470 -13.58 -5.58 -14.10
C GLY A 470 -13.78 -4.76 -12.83
N PRO A 471 -13.99 -3.45 -12.91
CA PRO A 471 -14.27 -2.62 -11.74
C PRO A 471 -15.50 -3.06 -10.94
N PHE A 472 -16.56 -3.52 -11.63
CA PHE A 472 -17.76 -4.05 -10.96
C PHE A 472 -17.47 -5.32 -10.17
N THR A 473 -16.59 -6.20 -10.64
CA THR A 473 -16.21 -7.40 -9.87
C THR A 473 -15.51 -7.06 -8.58
N ILE A 474 -14.63 -6.02 -8.57
CA ILE A 474 -14.00 -5.53 -7.34
C ILE A 474 -15.03 -4.93 -6.40
N MET A 475 -15.94 -4.12 -6.95
CA MET A 475 -16.99 -3.48 -6.18
C MET A 475 -17.88 -4.54 -5.48
N ILE A 476 -18.39 -5.51 -6.24
CA ILE A 476 -19.21 -6.61 -5.71
C ILE A 476 -18.41 -7.39 -4.65
N GLN A 477 -17.16 -7.69 -4.92
CA GLN A 477 -16.31 -8.43 -3.98
C GLN A 477 -16.11 -7.66 -2.66
N LYS A 478 -15.79 -6.36 -2.72
CA LYS A 478 -15.65 -5.52 -1.52
C LYS A 478 -16.96 -5.37 -0.75
N MET A 479 -18.10 -5.24 -1.46
CA MET A 479 -19.40 -5.17 -0.84
C MET A 479 -19.78 -6.48 -0.15
N ILE A 480 -19.64 -7.63 -0.83
CA ILE A 480 -20.05 -8.93 -0.27
C ILE A 480 -19.18 -9.29 0.94
N PHE A 481 -17.86 -9.30 0.78
CA PHE A 481 -16.94 -9.76 1.83
C PHE A 481 -16.57 -8.69 2.88
N GLY A 482 -16.93 -7.43 2.63
CA GLY A 482 -16.78 -6.33 3.59
C GLY A 482 -18.08 -6.00 4.29
N ASP A 483 -18.92 -5.24 3.60
CA ASP A 483 -20.07 -4.59 4.22
C ASP A 483 -21.24 -5.55 4.45
N LEU A 484 -21.53 -6.41 3.47
CA LEU A 484 -22.62 -7.38 3.60
C LEU A 484 -22.36 -8.37 4.74
N MET A 485 -21.14 -8.89 4.88
CA MET A 485 -20.81 -9.81 5.98
C MET A 485 -20.96 -9.16 7.35
N ARG A 486 -20.54 -7.91 7.50
CA ARG A 486 -20.73 -7.16 8.76
C ARG A 486 -22.20 -6.91 9.04
N PHE A 487 -22.94 -6.53 8.01
CA PHE A 487 -24.38 -6.31 8.11
C PHE A 487 -25.14 -7.61 8.45
N CYS A 488 -24.79 -8.74 7.81
CA CYS A 488 -25.40 -10.03 8.09
C CYS A 488 -25.27 -10.46 9.55
N TRP A 489 -24.12 -10.17 10.20
CA TRP A 489 -23.98 -10.43 11.64
C TRP A 489 -24.98 -9.65 12.47
N LEU A 490 -25.12 -8.35 12.19
CA LEU A 490 -26.08 -7.50 12.90
C LEU A 490 -27.52 -7.93 12.63
N MET A 491 -27.82 -8.21 11.36
CA MET A 491 -29.14 -8.70 10.93
C MET A 491 -29.49 -10.04 11.58
N ALA A 492 -28.56 -10.99 11.65
CA ALA A 492 -28.79 -12.30 12.25
C ALA A 492 -29.20 -12.18 13.72
N VAL A 493 -28.58 -11.29 14.49
CA VAL A 493 -28.95 -11.06 15.90
C VAL A 493 -30.38 -10.52 16.01
N VAL A 494 -30.74 -9.55 15.17
CA VAL A 494 -32.09 -8.96 15.17
C VAL A 494 -33.12 -10.01 14.76
N ILE A 495 -32.90 -10.75 13.67
CA ILE A 495 -33.83 -11.79 13.21
C ILE A 495 -33.97 -12.89 14.25
N LEU A 496 -32.88 -13.35 14.88
CA LEU A 496 -32.95 -14.37 15.94
C LEU A 496 -33.82 -13.91 17.12
N GLY A 497 -33.68 -12.66 17.56
CA GLY A 497 -34.47 -12.09 18.65
C GLY A 497 -35.96 -12.03 18.30
N PHE A 498 -36.30 -11.47 17.14
CA PHE A 498 -37.71 -11.34 16.73
C PHE A 498 -38.34 -12.68 16.33
N ALA A 499 -37.62 -13.58 15.68
CA ALA A 499 -38.10 -14.93 15.36
C ALA A 499 -38.42 -15.71 16.63
N SER A 500 -37.59 -15.61 17.66
CA SER A 500 -37.85 -16.21 18.97
C SER A 500 -39.13 -15.63 19.62
N ALA A 501 -39.30 -14.31 19.54
CA ALA A 501 -40.48 -13.65 20.06
C ALA A 501 -41.76 -14.06 19.31
N PHE A 502 -41.72 -14.10 17.98
CA PHE A 502 -42.87 -14.57 17.17
C PHE A 502 -43.19 -16.03 17.44
N TYR A 503 -42.16 -16.90 17.51
CA TYR A 503 -42.38 -18.30 17.82
C TYR A 503 -43.07 -18.49 19.17
N VAL A 504 -42.65 -17.80 20.22
CA VAL A 504 -43.25 -17.87 21.55
C VAL A 504 -44.70 -17.35 21.54
N ILE A 505 -45.00 -16.27 20.81
CA ILE A 505 -46.36 -15.71 20.70
C ILE A 505 -47.32 -16.70 20.01
N PHE A 506 -46.85 -17.38 18.97
CA PHE A 506 -47.67 -18.29 18.18
C PHE A 506 -47.61 -19.76 18.66
N GLN A 507 -46.83 -20.07 19.68
CA GLN A 507 -46.72 -21.44 20.21
C GLN A 507 -48.03 -22.04 20.73
N THR A 508 -48.95 -21.18 21.12
CA THR A 508 -50.29 -21.58 21.64
C THR A 508 -51.38 -21.67 20.57
N GLU A 509 -51.09 -21.24 19.36
CA GLU A 509 -52.03 -21.19 18.25
C GLU A 509 -51.99 -22.50 17.41
N ASP A 510 -53.07 -22.75 16.63
CA ASP A 510 -53.19 -23.93 15.80
C ASP A 510 -52.17 -23.91 14.64
N PRO A 511 -51.26 -24.88 14.56
CA PRO A 511 -50.23 -24.92 13.51
C PRO A 511 -50.78 -25.01 12.09
N ASP A 512 -51.96 -25.63 11.88
CA ASP A 512 -52.58 -25.82 10.56
C ASP A 512 -53.10 -24.50 9.98
N ARG A 513 -53.43 -23.52 10.81
CA ARG A 513 -53.90 -22.20 10.39
C ARG A 513 -52.79 -21.19 10.21
N LEU A 514 -51.71 -21.30 10.97
CA LEU A 514 -50.55 -20.37 10.93
C LEU A 514 -49.45 -20.79 9.97
N GLY A 515 -49.49 -22.00 9.44
CA GLY A 515 -48.65 -22.58 8.37
C GLY A 515 -47.17 -22.28 8.34
N GLN A 516 -46.78 -21.04 8.62
CA GLN A 516 -45.40 -20.55 8.49
C GLN A 516 -44.66 -20.46 9.81
N PHE A 517 -45.34 -20.44 10.97
CA PHE A 517 -44.72 -20.30 12.31
C PHE A 517 -44.82 -21.57 13.17
N TYR A 518 -45.10 -22.73 12.57
CA TYR A 518 -45.35 -23.98 13.30
C TYR A 518 -44.10 -24.55 13.97
N ASP A 519 -42.91 -24.25 13.46
CA ASP A 519 -41.62 -24.74 13.99
C ASP A 519 -40.65 -23.58 14.11
N TYR A 520 -39.68 -23.68 15.06
CA TYR A 520 -38.71 -22.63 15.31
C TYR A 520 -37.86 -22.33 14.08
N ALA A 521 -37.44 -23.38 13.35
CA ALA A 521 -36.65 -23.21 12.13
C ALA A 521 -37.44 -22.46 11.02
N MET A 522 -38.74 -22.82 10.89
CA MET A 522 -39.63 -22.13 9.95
C MET A 522 -39.95 -20.71 10.39
N SER A 523 -40.12 -20.47 11.67
CA SER A 523 -40.31 -19.13 12.22
C SER A 523 -39.10 -18.22 11.95
N LEU A 524 -37.86 -18.77 12.07
CA LEU A 524 -36.64 -18.06 11.73
C LEU A 524 -36.61 -17.68 10.23
N PHE A 525 -36.91 -18.64 9.37
CA PHE A 525 -36.96 -18.43 7.91
C PHE A 525 -38.05 -17.44 7.52
N THR A 526 -39.25 -17.59 8.06
CA THR A 526 -40.38 -16.67 7.83
C THR A 526 -40.04 -15.24 8.29
N THR A 527 -39.41 -15.10 9.45
CA THR A 527 -38.97 -13.77 9.95
C THR A 527 -37.89 -13.14 9.02
N PHE A 528 -37.03 -13.96 8.43
CA PHE A 528 -36.06 -13.50 7.42
C PHE A 528 -36.78 -13.05 6.12
N GLU A 529 -37.77 -13.81 5.64
CA GLU A 529 -38.59 -13.43 4.47
C GLU A 529 -39.39 -12.14 4.73
N LEU A 530 -39.90 -12.00 5.96
CA LEU A 530 -40.60 -10.79 6.42
C LEU A 530 -39.66 -9.58 6.48
N PHE A 531 -38.41 -9.80 6.92
CA PHE A 531 -37.35 -8.76 6.92
C PHE A 531 -37.07 -8.27 5.50
N LEU A 532 -37.02 -9.16 4.52
CA LEU A 532 -36.83 -8.84 3.10
C LEU A 532 -38.08 -8.33 2.40
N THR A 533 -39.21 -8.24 3.11
CA THR A 533 -40.53 -7.86 2.54
C THR A 533 -40.98 -8.76 1.38
N ILE A 534 -40.56 -10.03 1.38
CA ILE A 534 -40.90 -11.02 0.35
C ILE A 534 -42.31 -11.56 0.60
N ILE A 535 -42.69 -11.71 1.85
CA ILE A 535 -44.01 -12.19 2.28
C ILE A 535 -44.80 -11.11 3.02
N ASP A 536 -46.11 -11.21 2.95
CA ASP A 536 -47.02 -10.40 3.77
C ASP A 536 -47.03 -10.88 5.22
N GLY A 537 -47.16 -9.95 6.14
CA GLY A 537 -47.26 -10.29 7.55
C GLY A 537 -48.55 -11.09 7.86
N PRO A 538 -48.56 -11.88 8.96
CA PRO A 538 -49.74 -12.66 9.36
C PRO A 538 -51.04 -11.88 9.58
N ALA A 539 -50.98 -10.54 9.61
CA ALA A 539 -52.14 -9.66 9.69
C ALA A 539 -53.11 -9.85 8.49
N ASN A 540 -52.66 -10.45 7.39
CA ASN A 540 -53.50 -10.75 6.22
C ASN A 540 -54.13 -12.16 6.30
N TYR A 541 -53.92 -12.90 7.38
CA TYR A 541 -54.53 -14.20 7.59
C TYR A 541 -55.89 -14.05 8.29
N ASP A 542 -56.85 -14.90 7.98
CA ASP A 542 -58.17 -14.97 8.64
C ASP A 542 -58.07 -15.59 10.07
N VAL A 543 -57.21 -14.98 10.91
CA VAL A 543 -56.95 -15.44 12.28
C VAL A 543 -56.99 -14.26 13.22
N ASP A 544 -57.63 -14.40 14.38
CA ASP A 544 -57.56 -13.43 15.47
C ASP A 544 -56.14 -13.39 16.05
N LEU A 545 -55.40 -12.32 15.79
CA LEU A 545 -54.01 -12.19 16.20
C LEU A 545 -53.89 -11.71 17.65
N PRO A 546 -53.03 -12.30 18.48
CA PRO A 546 -52.73 -11.81 19.81
C PRO A 546 -52.27 -10.34 19.80
N PHE A 547 -52.75 -9.52 20.75
CA PHE A 547 -52.36 -8.11 20.83
C PHE A 547 -50.83 -7.93 20.89
N MET A 548 -50.15 -8.82 21.59
CA MET A 548 -48.67 -8.77 21.71
C MET A 548 -47.95 -8.95 20.35
N TYR A 549 -48.55 -9.71 19.43
CA TYR A 549 -48.03 -9.82 18.07
C TYR A 549 -47.95 -8.44 17.39
N SER A 550 -49.03 -7.65 17.46
CA SER A 550 -49.07 -6.33 16.83
C SER A 550 -48.02 -5.39 17.38
N VAL A 551 -47.74 -5.42 18.67
CA VAL A 551 -46.69 -4.60 19.32
C VAL A 551 -45.30 -5.03 18.85
N VAL A 552 -45.01 -6.34 18.87
CA VAL A 552 -43.71 -6.88 18.47
C VAL A 552 -43.49 -6.69 16.97
N TYR A 553 -44.51 -6.90 16.16
CA TYR A 553 -44.44 -6.69 14.70
C TYR A 553 -44.20 -5.22 14.34
N PHE A 554 -44.85 -4.27 15.04
CA PHE A 554 -44.62 -2.85 14.82
C PHE A 554 -43.15 -2.46 15.18
N ALA A 555 -42.65 -2.97 16.31
CA ALA A 555 -41.23 -2.77 16.67
C ALA A 555 -40.29 -3.39 15.64
N PHE A 556 -40.58 -4.60 15.16
CA PHE A 556 -39.85 -5.26 14.09
C PHE A 556 -39.83 -4.43 12.81
N ALA A 557 -41.00 -3.96 12.36
CA ALA A 557 -41.13 -3.17 11.14
C ALA A 557 -40.27 -1.87 11.19
N ILE A 558 -40.28 -1.16 12.33
CA ILE A 558 -39.45 0.02 12.52
C ILE A 558 -37.96 -0.35 12.43
N ILE A 559 -37.52 -1.35 13.18
CA ILE A 559 -36.10 -1.74 13.24
C ILE A 559 -35.67 -2.32 11.88
N ALA A 560 -36.42 -3.24 11.31
CA ALA A 560 -36.08 -3.92 10.08
C ALA A 560 -36.10 -2.97 8.88
N THR A 561 -37.23 -2.29 8.65
CA THR A 561 -37.45 -1.52 7.43
C THR A 561 -36.81 -0.13 7.52
N LEU A 562 -37.00 0.57 8.65
CA LEU A 562 -36.61 1.97 8.76
C LEU A 562 -35.13 2.15 9.15
N LEU A 563 -34.62 1.31 10.04
CA LEU A 563 -33.21 1.42 10.48
C LEU A 563 -32.27 0.53 9.68
N MET A 564 -32.55 -0.78 9.62
CA MET A 564 -31.59 -1.75 9.07
C MET A 564 -31.46 -1.65 7.56
N LEU A 565 -32.56 -1.52 6.83
CA LEU A 565 -32.50 -1.42 5.37
C LEU A 565 -31.83 -0.11 4.93
N ASN A 566 -32.14 1.01 5.59
CA ASN A 566 -31.49 2.28 5.29
C ASN A 566 -29.99 2.27 5.64
N LEU A 567 -29.61 1.62 6.76
CA LEU A 567 -28.22 1.44 7.12
C LEU A 567 -27.47 0.62 6.07
N PHE A 568 -28.09 -0.45 5.56
CA PHE A 568 -27.49 -1.27 4.50
C PHE A 568 -27.28 -0.49 3.22
N ILE A 569 -28.28 0.27 2.77
CA ILE A 569 -28.17 1.14 1.58
C ILE A 569 -27.07 2.18 1.76
N ALA A 570 -26.99 2.83 2.94
CA ALA A 570 -25.98 3.82 3.24
C ALA A 570 -24.56 3.22 3.20
N MET A 571 -24.34 2.06 3.85
CA MET A 571 -23.04 1.37 3.84
C MET A 571 -22.62 0.94 2.43
N MET A 572 -23.55 0.38 1.65
CA MET A 572 -23.25 0.00 0.26
C MET A 572 -22.96 1.22 -0.61
N GLY A 573 -23.68 2.33 -0.40
CA GLY A 573 -23.46 3.60 -1.10
C GLY A 573 -22.06 4.18 -0.83
N ASP A 574 -21.61 4.17 0.41
CA ASP A 574 -20.28 4.64 0.77
C ASP A 574 -19.17 3.80 0.13
N THR A 575 -19.31 2.47 0.19
CA THR A 575 -18.35 1.57 -0.47
C THR A 575 -18.37 1.72 -1.98
N HIS A 576 -19.55 1.89 -2.59
CA HIS A 576 -19.68 2.15 -4.02
C HIS A 576 -18.91 3.42 -4.43
N TRP A 577 -19.15 4.52 -3.73
CA TRP A 577 -18.48 5.80 -3.99
C TRP A 577 -16.96 5.71 -3.87
N ARG A 578 -16.48 5.09 -2.80
CA ARG A 578 -15.04 4.88 -2.57
C ARG A 578 -14.39 4.05 -3.67
N VAL A 579 -15.01 2.94 -4.08
CA VAL A 579 -14.48 2.07 -5.15
C VAL A 579 -14.60 2.74 -6.52
N ALA A 580 -15.65 3.52 -6.76
CA ALA A 580 -15.83 4.24 -8.01
C ALA A 580 -14.72 5.27 -8.24
N ASN A 581 -14.28 5.96 -7.19
CA ASN A 581 -13.18 6.92 -7.27
C ASN A 581 -11.82 6.26 -7.55
N GLU A 582 -11.63 5.00 -7.16
CA GLU A 582 -10.39 4.25 -7.38
C GLU A 582 -10.49 3.25 -8.55
N ARG A 583 -11.54 3.34 -9.35
CA ARG A 583 -11.92 2.33 -10.35
C ARG A 583 -10.80 1.95 -11.29
N ASP A 584 -10.18 2.94 -11.92
CA ASP A 584 -9.18 2.70 -12.96
C ASP A 584 -7.87 2.16 -12.38
N GLU A 585 -7.47 2.65 -11.21
CA GLU A 585 -6.31 2.18 -10.46
C GLU A 585 -6.46 0.71 -10.04
N LEU A 586 -7.63 0.36 -9.49
CA LEU A 586 -7.95 -1.00 -9.06
C LEU A 586 -8.03 -1.96 -10.26
N TRP A 587 -8.63 -1.52 -11.37
CA TRP A 587 -8.70 -2.36 -12.56
C TRP A 587 -7.32 -2.66 -13.13
N ARG A 588 -6.42 -1.66 -13.23
CA ARG A 588 -5.04 -1.90 -13.66
C ARG A 588 -4.31 -2.87 -12.75
N ALA A 589 -4.45 -2.71 -11.44
CA ALA A 589 -3.88 -3.66 -10.49
C ALA A 589 -4.40 -5.09 -10.70
N GLN A 590 -5.68 -5.26 -11.05
CA GLN A 590 -6.24 -6.58 -11.41
C GLN A 590 -5.64 -7.15 -12.71
N ILE A 591 -5.44 -6.31 -13.72
CA ILE A 591 -4.82 -6.74 -14.99
C ILE A 591 -3.39 -7.20 -14.73
N VAL A 592 -2.61 -6.45 -13.95
CA VAL A 592 -1.25 -6.85 -13.56
C VAL A 592 -1.27 -8.16 -12.78
N ALA A 593 -2.13 -8.28 -11.77
CA ALA A 593 -2.29 -9.50 -10.99
C ALA A 593 -2.63 -10.72 -11.86
N THR A 594 -3.55 -10.53 -12.82
CA THR A 594 -3.94 -11.59 -13.75
C THR A 594 -2.80 -11.97 -14.70
N THR A 595 -2.05 -10.98 -15.21
CA THR A 595 -0.89 -11.22 -16.08
C THR A 595 0.20 -11.99 -15.34
N VAL A 596 0.55 -11.57 -14.13
CA VAL A 596 1.54 -12.25 -13.27
C VAL A 596 1.09 -13.69 -12.93
N MET A 597 -0.22 -13.89 -12.64
CA MET A 597 -0.77 -15.22 -12.41
C MET A 597 -0.64 -16.11 -13.65
N LEU A 598 -0.93 -15.59 -14.84
CA LEU A 598 -0.80 -16.33 -16.10
C LEU A 598 0.67 -16.69 -16.38
N GLU A 599 1.61 -15.76 -16.20
CA GLU A 599 3.06 -16.01 -16.33
C GLU A 599 3.55 -17.10 -15.38
N ARG A 600 2.95 -17.21 -14.19
CA ARG A 600 3.29 -18.22 -13.20
C ARG A 600 2.71 -19.60 -13.53
N LYS A 601 1.47 -19.67 -14.04
CA LYS A 601 0.76 -20.92 -14.34
C LYS A 601 1.10 -21.48 -15.73
N LEU A 602 1.49 -20.64 -16.69
CA LEU A 602 1.80 -21.06 -18.04
C LEU A 602 3.31 -21.30 -18.23
N PRO A 603 3.71 -22.33 -18.99
CA PRO A 603 5.11 -22.56 -19.31
C PRO A 603 5.68 -21.40 -20.15
N ARG A 604 6.97 -21.10 -19.96
CA ARG A 604 7.65 -19.96 -20.60
C ARG A 604 7.61 -19.96 -22.13
N CYS A 605 7.45 -21.11 -22.76
CA CYS A 605 7.32 -21.21 -24.22
C CYS A 605 6.04 -20.54 -24.77
N LEU A 606 5.01 -20.36 -23.92
CA LEU A 606 3.73 -19.77 -24.31
C LEU A 606 3.65 -18.26 -24.10
N TRP A 607 4.59 -17.67 -23.37
CA TRP A 607 4.63 -16.22 -23.16
C TRP A 607 6.03 -15.66 -23.45
N PRO A 608 6.21 -15.06 -24.65
CA PRO A 608 7.48 -14.50 -25.05
C PRO A 608 7.87 -13.32 -24.17
N ARG A 609 9.16 -13.17 -23.92
CA ARG A 609 9.68 -12.03 -23.15
C ARG A 609 9.31 -10.72 -23.86
N SER A 610 8.84 -9.75 -23.08
CA SER A 610 8.50 -8.43 -23.59
C SER A 610 9.73 -7.54 -23.64
N GLY A 611 9.90 -6.78 -24.74
CA GLY A 611 11.00 -5.82 -24.90
C GLY A 611 11.94 -6.17 -26.05
N ILE A 612 13.01 -5.39 -26.15
CA ILE A 612 14.04 -5.46 -27.19
C ILE A 612 15.39 -5.67 -26.50
N CYS A 613 16.24 -6.52 -27.05
CA CYS A 613 17.58 -6.74 -26.53
C CYS A 613 18.47 -5.52 -26.81
N GLY A 614 19.20 -5.05 -25.83
CA GLY A 614 20.06 -3.86 -25.92
C GLY A 614 21.22 -4.01 -26.91
N ARG A 615 21.62 -5.25 -27.23
CA ARG A 615 22.67 -5.51 -28.26
C ARG A 615 22.34 -4.89 -29.60
N GLU A 616 21.06 -4.82 -29.98
CA GLU A 616 20.64 -4.23 -31.28
C GLU A 616 20.94 -2.72 -31.34
N PHE A 617 21.10 -2.07 -30.18
CA PHE A 617 21.37 -0.63 -30.07
C PHE A 617 22.78 -0.31 -29.54
N GLY A 618 23.69 -1.31 -29.48
CA GLY A 618 25.02 -1.12 -28.92
C GLY A 618 25.07 -0.94 -27.39
N LEU A 619 24.01 -1.31 -26.70
CA LEU A 619 23.89 -1.30 -25.24
C LEU A 619 24.26 -2.69 -24.66
N SER A 620 24.27 -2.78 -23.32
CA SER A 620 24.51 -4.06 -22.62
C SER A 620 23.46 -5.13 -22.95
N ASP A 621 23.74 -6.39 -22.56
CA ASP A 621 22.84 -7.55 -22.75
C ASP A 621 21.53 -7.49 -21.93
N CYS A 622 21.09 -6.28 -21.58
CA CYS A 622 19.86 -6.03 -20.87
C CYS A 622 18.67 -5.92 -21.83
N TRP A 623 17.48 -6.10 -21.27
CA TRP A 623 16.24 -5.95 -22.01
C TRP A 623 15.66 -4.56 -21.77
N TYR A 624 15.23 -3.93 -22.86
CA TYR A 624 14.71 -2.57 -22.86
C TYR A 624 13.29 -2.53 -23.42
N LEU A 625 12.46 -1.66 -22.84
CA LEU A 625 11.17 -1.30 -23.39
C LEU A 625 11.31 -0.01 -24.20
N ARG A 626 11.00 -0.08 -25.49
CA ARG A 626 10.92 1.12 -26.32
C ARG A 626 9.57 1.78 -26.14
N VAL A 627 9.58 3.03 -25.73
CA VAL A 627 8.38 3.87 -25.58
C VAL A 627 8.54 5.09 -26.46
N GLU A 628 7.50 5.39 -27.25
CA GLU A 628 7.40 6.61 -28.03
C GLU A 628 6.53 7.59 -27.26
N ASP A 629 7.17 8.60 -26.67
CA ASP A 629 6.50 9.59 -25.86
C ASP A 629 6.20 10.85 -26.69
N ARG A 630 4.95 11.30 -26.67
CA ARG A 630 4.55 12.57 -27.28
C ARG A 630 4.69 13.65 -26.23
N VAL A 631 5.74 14.43 -26.36
CA VAL A 631 5.89 15.62 -25.52
C VAL A 631 4.85 16.65 -25.97
N ASP A 632 3.92 16.95 -25.09
CA ASP A 632 2.91 17.96 -25.33
C ASP A 632 3.62 19.29 -25.63
N PRO A 633 3.47 19.88 -26.84
CA PRO A 633 4.24 21.07 -27.25
C PRO A 633 4.02 22.26 -26.29
N ASN A 634 2.90 22.29 -25.59
CA ASN A 634 2.61 23.32 -24.61
C ASN A 634 3.40 23.13 -23.30
N LYS A 635 3.62 21.90 -22.85
CA LYS A 635 4.49 21.61 -21.70
C LYS A 635 5.95 21.92 -22.02
N HIS A 636 6.42 21.60 -23.22
CA HIS A 636 7.81 21.83 -23.62
C HIS A 636 8.12 23.33 -23.78
N LYS A 637 7.18 24.12 -24.28
CA LYS A 637 7.32 25.60 -24.31
C LYS A 637 7.41 26.17 -22.90
N MET A 638 6.61 25.65 -21.96
CA MET A 638 6.60 26.14 -20.59
C MET A 638 7.91 25.81 -19.84
N PHE A 639 8.49 24.63 -20.08
CA PHE A 639 9.80 24.27 -19.52
C PHE A 639 10.94 25.08 -20.15
N ARG A 640 10.93 25.30 -21.45
CA ARG A 640 11.93 26.18 -22.11
C ARG A 640 11.85 27.62 -21.62
N TYR A 641 10.66 28.14 -21.40
CA TYR A 641 10.49 29.48 -20.80
C TYR A 641 11.00 29.51 -19.36
N ALA A 642 10.68 28.52 -18.54
CA ALA A 642 11.16 28.45 -17.17
C ALA A 642 12.69 28.29 -17.07
N ASP A 643 13.31 27.51 -17.96
CA ASP A 643 14.76 27.36 -18.03
C ASP A 643 15.44 28.58 -18.62
N ALA A 644 14.83 29.27 -19.57
CA ALA A 644 15.32 30.53 -20.11
C ALA A 644 15.28 31.66 -19.08
N PHE A 645 14.26 31.72 -18.24
CA PHE A 645 14.21 32.66 -17.12
C PHE A 645 15.25 32.33 -16.03
N LYS A 646 15.47 31.07 -15.72
CA LYS A 646 16.51 30.67 -14.77
C LYS A 646 17.92 30.96 -15.27
N SER A 647 18.19 30.81 -16.56
CA SER A 647 19.48 31.16 -17.14
C SER A 647 19.68 32.67 -17.19
N GLN A 648 18.63 33.49 -17.44
CA GLN A 648 18.71 34.92 -17.36
C GLN A 648 18.91 35.47 -15.94
N GLU A 649 18.22 34.87 -14.92
CA GLU A 649 18.49 35.22 -13.52
C GLU A 649 19.94 34.90 -13.11
N LYS A 650 20.48 33.78 -13.59
CA LYS A 650 21.86 33.39 -13.31
C LYS A 650 22.90 34.28 -14.01
N GLU A 651 22.66 34.63 -15.28
CA GLU A 651 23.48 35.61 -16.00
C GLU A 651 23.40 37.02 -15.40
N ASP A 652 22.24 37.42 -14.90
CA ASP A 652 22.09 38.71 -14.23
C ASP A 652 22.71 38.72 -12.82
N CYS A 653 22.64 37.61 -12.07
CA CYS A 653 23.37 37.46 -10.82
C CYS A 653 24.89 37.40 -11.00
N ASP A 654 25.39 36.74 -12.04
CA ASP A 654 26.82 36.68 -12.35
C ASP A 654 27.32 38.03 -12.84
N LYS A 655 26.59 38.76 -13.63
CA LYS A 655 26.90 40.14 -14.02
C LYS A 655 26.78 41.18 -12.88
N TYR A 656 25.93 40.92 -11.88
CA TYR A 656 25.86 41.72 -10.67
C TYR A 656 27.03 41.49 -9.74
N SER A 657 27.50 40.26 -9.61
CA SER A 657 28.69 39.92 -8.80
C SER A 657 30.00 40.42 -9.46
N GLU A 658 30.09 40.43 -10.78
CA GLU A 658 31.21 40.96 -11.52
C GLU A 658 31.25 42.51 -11.50
N LYS A 659 30.06 43.17 -11.49
CA LYS A 659 29.96 44.64 -11.31
C LYS A 659 30.22 45.10 -9.88
N LEU A 660 29.96 44.31 -8.86
CA LEU A 660 30.26 44.61 -7.47
C LEU A 660 31.75 44.55 -7.13
N GLN A 661 32.58 44.00 -8.02
CA GLN A 661 34.03 44.01 -7.90
C GLN A 661 34.74 45.16 -8.65
N LEU A 662 33.99 45.95 -9.43
CA LEU A 662 34.56 46.99 -10.31
C LEU A 662 34.08 48.42 -10.09
N ASP A 663 33.09 48.72 -9.25
CA ASP A 663 32.58 50.09 -9.03
C ASP A 663 32.40 50.40 -7.53
N GLU A 664 33.52 50.71 -6.85
CA GLU A 664 33.57 51.82 -5.91
C GLU A 664 33.87 53.07 -6.74
N GLU A 665 32.83 53.75 -7.27
CA GLU A 665 32.75 55.19 -7.47
C GLU A 665 31.55 55.62 -8.31
N PHE A 666 30.68 56.39 -7.62
CA PHE A 666 29.70 57.41 -8.06
C PHE A 666 28.32 57.04 -8.71
N PRO A 667 27.29 57.82 -8.35
CA PRO A 667 25.89 57.51 -8.66
C PRO A 667 25.35 58.27 -9.89
N CYS A 668 24.52 57.69 -10.70
CA CYS A 668 23.60 58.43 -11.54
C CYS A 668 22.31 57.66 -11.87
N LYS A 669 21.19 58.26 -11.50
CA LYS A 669 19.80 57.93 -11.87
C LYS A 669 19.59 58.00 -13.36
N ARG A 670 18.99 57.01 -13.99
CA ARG A 670 18.17 57.19 -15.19
C ARG A 670 16.99 56.24 -15.23
N HIS A 671 15.82 56.83 -15.31
CA HIS A 671 14.57 56.21 -15.70
C HIS A 671 14.64 55.64 -17.12
N LEU A 672 14.17 54.42 -17.34
CA LEU A 672 13.84 53.89 -18.65
C LEU A 672 12.41 53.36 -18.65
N THR A 673 11.57 54.05 -19.43
CA THR A 673 10.23 53.64 -19.81
C THR A 673 10.31 52.59 -20.92
N PRO A 674 9.47 51.56 -20.94
CA PRO A 674 9.42 50.62 -22.05
C PRO A 674 8.55 51.15 -23.18
N SER A 675 9.09 51.22 -24.39
CA SER A 675 8.41 51.54 -25.63
C SER A 675 7.49 50.41 -26.06
N ALA A 676 6.24 50.74 -26.33
CA ALA A 676 5.22 49.85 -26.88
C ALA A 676 5.46 49.66 -28.38
N SER A 677 5.60 48.42 -28.84
CA SER A 677 5.40 48.05 -30.23
C SER A 677 4.02 47.39 -30.40
N SER A 678 3.26 48.04 -31.29
CA SER A 678 1.92 47.66 -31.71
C SER A 678 1.89 46.31 -32.45
N VAL A 679 1.11 45.39 -31.99
CA VAL A 679 0.65 44.23 -32.78
C VAL A 679 -0.86 44.12 -32.68
N SER A 680 -1.45 43.98 -33.86
CA SER A 680 -2.86 43.96 -34.19
C SER A 680 -3.74 43.06 -33.34
N ARG A 681 -4.89 43.59 -32.98
CA ARG A 681 -6.03 42.91 -32.34
C ARG A 681 -6.61 41.85 -33.26
N SER A 682 -6.59 40.60 -32.82
CA SER A 682 -7.55 39.58 -33.21
C SER A 682 -8.24 39.01 -31.97
N THR A 683 -9.51 38.84 -32.11
CA THR A 683 -10.52 38.55 -31.13
C THR A 683 -10.36 37.16 -30.49
N THR A 684 -9.56 37.03 -29.42
CA THR A 684 -9.59 35.89 -28.51
C THR A 684 -9.16 36.30 -27.10
N ARG A 685 -9.95 37.18 -26.50
CA ARG A 685 -9.64 37.78 -25.17
C ARG A 685 -10.13 36.95 -23.97
N SER A 686 -10.68 35.73 -24.17
CA SER A 686 -11.23 34.92 -23.06
C SER A 686 -10.37 33.77 -22.61
N SER A 687 -9.35 33.34 -23.37
CA SER A 687 -8.56 32.15 -23.01
C SER A 687 -7.28 32.43 -22.21
N SER A 688 -6.73 33.68 -22.27
CA SER A 688 -5.47 34.02 -21.58
C SER A 688 -5.65 34.17 -20.05
N HIS A 689 -6.81 34.69 -19.62
CA HIS A 689 -7.07 34.90 -18.19
C HIS A 689 -7.32 33.59 -17.43
N ARG A 690 -7.88 32.57 -18.09
CA ARG A 690 -8.05 31.22 -17.49
C ARG A 690 -6.72 30.46 -17.38
N GLY A 691 -5.82 30.64 -18.35
CA GLY A 691 -4.49 30.01 -18.33
C GLY A 691 -3.63 30.47 -17.15
N TRP A 692 -3.66 31.78 -16.84
CA TRP A 692 -2.91 32.31 -15.70
C TRP A 692 -3.50 31.93 -14.33
N GLN A 693 -4.81 31.76 -14.23
CA GLN A 693 -5.43 31.25 -12.98
C GLN A 693 -5.12 29.77 -12.74
N ILE A 694 -5.03 28.95 -13.79
CA ILE A 694 -4.65 27.55 -13.68
C ILE A 694 -3.17 27.43 -13.29
N LEU A 695 -2.28 28.27 -13.83
CA LEU A 695 -0.88 28.33 -13.44
C LEU A 695 -0.67 28.80 -11.99
N ARG A 696 -1.43 29.80 -11.54
CA ARG A 696 -1.44 30.22 -10.13
C ARG A 696 -1.94 29.14 -9.19
N ARG A 697 -2.99 28.38 -9.57
CA ARG A 697 -3.48 27.23 -8.78
C ARG A 697 -2.49 26.07 -8.73
N SER A 698 -1.84 25.72 -9.84
CA SER A 698 -0.89 24.61 -9.86
C SER A 698 0.41 24.90 -9.11
N THR A 699 0.92 26.13 -9.16
CA THR A 699 2.12 26.54 -8.40
C THR A 699 1.82 26.73 -6.90
N PHE A 700 0.60 27.16 -6.53
CA PHE A 700 0.24 27.33 -5.13
C PHE A 700 -0.20 26.01 -4.46
N SER A 701 -0.72 25.04 -5.20
CA SER A 701 -1.05 23.72 -4.65
C SER A 701 0.17 22.85 -4.37
N GLN A 702 1.29 23.09 -5.04
CA GLN A 702 2.56 22.41 -4.75
C GLN A 702 3.25 22.93 -3.48
N PHE A 703 2.92 24.16 -3.03
CA PHE A 703 3.48 24.75 -1.81
C PHE A 703 2.55 24.69 -0.57
N ARG A 704 1.32 24.21 -0.74
CA ARG A 704 0.33 24.13 0.33
C ARG A 704 -0.26 22.74 0.48
N GLY A 705 0.60 21.72 0.50
CA GLY A 705 0.28 20.38 0.93
C GLY A 705 0.43 20.28 2.45
N GLU A 706 -0.47 20.89 3.16
CA GLU A 706 -0.87 20.56 4.53
C GLU A 706 -1.73 21.71 5.05
N ILE A 707 -3.03 21.49 5.09
CA ILE A 707 -4.01 21.90 6.09
C ILE A 707 -5.43 21.82 5.47
N ASN A 708 -6.19 20.87 6.03
CA ASN A 708 -7.65 20.69 6.04
C ASN A 708 -8.43 20.44 4.73
N PRO A 709 -9.08 19.29 4.65
CA PRO A 709 -10.22 19.09 3.76
C PRO A 709 -11.51 19.42 4.52
N SER A 710 -12.00 20.60 4.35
CA SER A 710 -13.40 20.89 4.59
C SER A 710 -13.84 22.03 3.69
N THR A 711 -14.89 21.72 2.89
CA THR A 711 -15.77 22.62 2.13
C THR A 711 -15.16 23.27 0.89
N GLU A 712 -15.58 22.83 -0.26
CA GLU A 712 -16.65 23.33 -1.10
C GLU A 712 -16.69 22.55 -2.41
N GLU A 713 -17.79 21.82 -2.58
CA GLU A 713 -18.24 21.28 -3.86
C GLU A 713 -18.67 22.43 -4.77
N GLU A 714 -17.98 22.64 -5.87
CA GLU A 714 -18.59 23.30 -7.02
C GLU A 714 -19.02 22.22 -8.02
N VAL A 715 -20.30 22.03 -8.10
CA VAL A 715 -21.04 21.27 -9.10
C VAL A 715 -20.85 21.92 -10.46
N TYR A 716 -20.23 21.24 -11.40
CA TYR A 716 -20.31 21.59 -12.81
C TYR A 716 -21.35 20.72 -13.51
N HIS A 717 -22.48 21.31 -13.85
CA HIS A 717 -23.34 20.87 -14.93
C HIS A 717 -22.68 21.22 -16.28
N VAL A 718 -22.44 20.29 -17.12
CA VAL A 718 -22.79 19.99 -18.51
C VAL A 718 -22.18 18.66 -18.89
#